data_f1a803b9b7f1578708011f1c5b3f6816
#
_entry.id   f1a803b9b7f1578708011f1c5b3f6816
#
_cell.length_a   1.000
_cell.length_b   1.000
_cell.length_c   1.000
_cell.angle_alpha   90.00
_cell.angle_beta   90.00
_cell.angle_gamma   90.00
#
_symmetry.space_group_name_H-M   'P 1'
#
loop_
_entity.id
_entity.type
_entity.pdbx_description
1 polymer ?
#
loop_
_entity_poly.entity_id
_entity_poly.type
_entity_poly.pdbx_seq_one_letter_code
_entity_poly.pdbx_strand_id
1 'polypeptide(L)'
;MQVFIQPLYSQLSPGLNACPLGCTDFCKVQQKAPDFRAPEGSTCPLSLHQVKTYVEVTQGDADVVFNKGVTGDGKSLAMALPSLMNPGFRMMSLYPTIELVEDQTRSQQEYHEKFGLDAEKRIDRIYGEELTRRIANAEKSNRFQELQHSIEHKRVILTNPDIFHLISNYRYQDPAYDRQTLATKLADFPHLYAADEFHIFAPHQEASMLHSMELIRCSRGSSSKFKFLFTSATPKPEFLTRLKEAGFKVVEVEGTYSNYNQPGYRQISQGIDLTFSYLKDSDTLEWLTTQTPEIYSLLKAEKAGRGLIILNSVAQAGKVAALLKTLLPEVEIQEVSGRIDRKERERNRRNLQRSDRPILVVGTSAVDVGVDFKIHLLIFEGSDSATVIQRFGRLGRHSGFSQYKAFLLIPGRTPWVMERLRESLGDATSVDRKCLTDALRDAFDEPKNFQEYYDRWAAIQAEGLLAQMVKGYKKHELDVIQPLRDRMSTGFQKIYKNNRYKFNPYLSTWKSLAKTDEPLGKAIQSELLRFRGGSAMQAAVWDGDRFYTYDLFRILPHTLVDVIDRDLFLQAAQQKGYDEFSFPDPHIQVYLKVQEWVKERSEIDLSCGYDSSADAMKCFDLVLLDRLLLNHPQSEVTSCLSRRKFLVYLVPLGKRQSQWDVVQSLRLNPTFGIYQLTDAGNQSYACAFNQDALLLESMVGRLKSFRRNQTKSLIF
;
A
#
# COMPACT_ATOMS: atom_id res chain seq x y z
N MET A 1 -22.48 21.54 -0.35
CA MET A 1 -22.18 21.95 -1.73
C MET A 1 -22.36 20.75 -2.62
N GLN A 2 -23.02 20.89 -3.76
CA GLN A 2 -23.28 19.79 -4.69
C GLN A 2 -22.77 20.17 -6.09
N VAL A 3 -22.17 19.22 -6.79
CA VAL A 3 -21.64 19.41 -8.14
C VAL A 3 -21.79 18.11 -8.96
N PHE A 4 -22.18 18.25 -10.22
CA PHE A 4 -22.22 17.13 -11.16
C PHE A 4 -20.85 16.94 -11.80
N ILE A 5 -20.30 15.73 -11.68
CA ILE A 5 -19.02 15.38 -12.31
C ILE A 5 -19.33 14.71 -13.65
N GLN A 6 -18.82 15.31 -14.70
CA GLN A 6 -19.06 14.84 -16.07
C GLN A 6 -18.50 13.42 -16.28
N PRO A 7 -19.15 12.62 -17.16
CA PRO A 7 -18.64 11.31 -17.54
C PRO A 7 -17.25 11.42 -18.17
N LEU A 8 -16.49 10.33 -18.14
CA LEU A 8 -15.14 10.30 -18.71
C LEU A 8 -15.04 9.23 -19.78
N TYR A 9 -14.48 9.60 -20.91
CA TYR A 9 -14.24 8.73 -22.06
C TYR A 9 -12.73 8.66 -22.34
N SER A 10 -12.21 7.46 -22.54
CA SER A 10 -10.80 7.21 -22.89
C SER A 10 -10.67 7.03 -24.40
N GLN A 11 -9.67 7.67 -24.97
CA GLN A 11 -9.34 7.52 -26.39
C GLN A 11 -8.89 6.10 -26.68
N LEU A 12 -9.51 5.49 -27.67
CA LEU A 12 -9.11 4.20 -28.21
C LEU A 12 -7.88 4.34 -29.11
N SER A 13 -7.16 3.26 -29.30
CA SER A 13 -6.07 3.22 -30.28
C SER A 13 -6.61 3.56 -31.67
N PRO A 14 -5.87 4.30 -32.48
CA PRO A 14 -6.23 4.56 -33.87
C PRO A 14 -6.52 3.26 -34.62
N GLY A 15 -7.35 3.37 -35.64
CA GLY A 15 -7.72 2.24 -36.49
C GLY A 15 -6.56 1.64 -37.30
N LEU A 16 -6.92 0.68 -38.15
CA LEU A 16 -5.97 0.00 -39.05
C LEU A 16 -5.12 1.00 -39.84
N ASN A 17 -3.88 0.66 -40.10
CA ASN A 17 -2.82 1.46 -40.72
C ASN A 17 -2.25 2.61 -39.85
N ALA A 18 -2.99 3.11 -38.87
CA ALA A 18 -2.50 4.10 -37.91
C ALA A 18 -2.24 3.53 -36.50
N CYS A 19 -2.51 2.24 -36.29
CA CYS A 19 -2.34 1.58 -35.02
C CYS A 19 -0.85 1.42 -34.68
N PRO A 20 -0.39 1.83 -33.48
CA PRO A 20 1.01 1.66 -33.07
C PRO A 20 1.45 0.19 -32.95
N LEU A 21 0.51 -0.78 -32.92
CA LEU A 21 0.81 -2.21 -33.01
C LEU A 21 1.14 -2.66 -34.44
N GLY A 22 1.08 -1.78 -35.44
CA GLY A 22 1.30 -2.11 -36.83
C GLY A 22 0.22 -3.01 -37.41
N CYS A 23 -1.05 -2.77 -37.04
CA CYS A 23 -2.20 -3.44 -37.68
C CYS A 23 -2.50 -2.82 -39.04
N THR A 24 -2.60 -3.63 -40.09
CA THR A 24 -2.89 -3.19 -41.48
C THR A 24 -4.27 -3.65 -41.93
N ASP A 25 -4.47 -4.95 -42.12
CA ASP A 25 -5.69 -5.53 -42.67
C ASP A 25 -6.66 -5.98 -41.57
N PHE A 26 -6.13 -6.27 -40.37
CA PHE A 26 -6.90 -6.76 -39.23
C PHE A 26 -6.27 -6.31 -37.92
N CYS A 27 -7.10 -6.30 -36.87
CA CYS A 27 -6.64 -6.01 -35.52
C CYS A 27 -5.91 -7.24 -34.95
N LYS A 28 -4.60 -7.12 -34.68
CA LYS A 28 -3.78 -8.21 -34.12
C LYS A 28 -4.28 -8.71 -32.76
N VAL A 29 -4.93 -7.85 -31.98
CA VAL A 29 -5.51 -8.25 -30.68
C VAL A 29 -6.76 -9.10 -30.88
N GLN A 30 -7.67 -8.68 -31.77
CA GLN A 30 -8.89 -9.43 -32.08
C GLN A 30 -8.60 -10.76 -32.77
N GLN A 31 -7.53 -10.82 -33.57
CA GLN A 31 -7.09 -12.09 -34.16
C GLN A 31 -6.72 -13.12 -33.09
N LYS A 32 -6.10 -12.69 -31.99
CA LYS A 32 -5.72 -13.57 -30.87
C LYS A 32 -6.86 -13.78 -29.86
N ALA A 33 -7.74 -12.82 -29.71
CA ALA A 33 -8.86 -12.82 -28.79
C ALA A 33 -10.13 -12.32 -29.50
N PRO A 34 -10.81 -13.19 -30.29
CA PRO A 34 -11.99 -12.79 -31.11
C PRO A 34 -13.14 -12.22 -30.30
N ASP A 35 -13.31 -12.68 -29.05
CA ASP A 35 -14.35 -12.21 -28.13
C ASP A 35 -14.06 -10.83 -27.53
N PHE A 36 -12.83 -10.34 -27.68
CA PHE A 36 -12.43 -9.02 -27.21
C PHE A 36 -12.78 -7.97 -28.26
N ARG A 37 -14.06 -7.64 -28.34
CA ARG A 37 -14.64 -6.80 -29.42
C ARG A 37 -14.28 -5.34 -29.22
N ALA A 38 -14.03 -4.67 -30.33
CA ALA A 38 -13.92 -3.22 -30.36
C ALA A 38 -15.30 -2.59 -30.08
N PRO A 39 -15.35 -1.45 -29.38
CA PRO A 39 -16.58 -0.67 -29.28
C PRO A 39 -17.10 -0.26 -30.66
N GLU A 40 -18.40 0.00 -30.74
CA GLU A 40 -19.06 0.43 -31.98
C GLU A 40 -18.35 1.68 -32.55
N GLY A 41 -18.12 1.67 -33.84
CA GLY A 41 -17.40 2.74 -34.56
C GLY A 41 -15.87 2.74 -34.38
N SER A 42 -15.30 1.71 -33.74
CA SER A 42 -13.85 1.52 -33.57
C SER A 42 -13.38 0.18 -34.13
N THR A 43 -12.13 0.14 -34.59
CA THR A 43 -11.48 -1.10 -35.06
C THR A 43 -10.53 -1.70 -34.02
N CYS A 44 -10.25 -1.01 -32.92
CA CYS A 44 -9.36 -1.48 -31.86
C CYS A 44 -10.09 -1.54 -30.50
N PRO A 45 -10.01 -2.65 -29.75
CA PRO A 45 -10.62 -2.77 -28.43
C PRO A 45 -9.81 -2.08 -27.33
N LEU A 46 -8.58 -1.63 -27.59
CA LEU A 46 -7.65 -1.11 -26.60
C LEU A 46 -7.68 0.42 -26.53
N SER A 47 -7.55 0.96 -25.33
CA SER A 47 -7.25 2.38 -25.12
C SER A 47 -5.84 2.72 -25.66
N LEU A 48 -5.66 3.94 -26.10
CA LEU A 48 -4.39 4.41 -26.67
C LEU A 48 -3.22 4.25 -25.70
N HIS A 49 -3.42 4.53 -24.39
CA HIS A 49 -2.36 4.35 -23.39
C HIS A 49 -1.96 2.87 -23.23
N GLN A 50 -2.90 1.92 -23.39
CA GLN A 50 -2.60 0.48 -23.32
C GLN A 50 -1.67 0.06 -24.46
N VAL A 51 -1.97 0.52 -25.66
CA VAL A 51 -1.14 0.25 -26.84
C VAL A 51 0.22 0.93 -26.75
N LYS A 52 0.27 2.21 -26.34
CA LYS A 52 1.53 2.93 -26.10
C LYS A 52 2.39 2.23 -25.07
N THR A 53 1.80 1.77 -23.94
CA THR A 53 2.52 1.01 -22.91
C THR A 53 3.10 -0.29 -23.47
N TYR A 54 2.31 -1.02 -24.26
CA TYR A 54 2.78 -2.24 -24.92
C TYR A 54 3.98 -1.96 -25.84
N VAL A 55 3.91 -0.92 -26.68
CA VAL A 55 5.00 -0.55 -27.61
C VAL A 55 6.26 -0.16 -26.84
N GLU A 56 6.13 0.68 -25.82
CA GLU A 56 7.28 1.10 -24.98
C GLU A 56 7.93 -0.09 -24.25
N VAL A 57 7.11 -1.01 -23.71
CA VAL A 57 7.61 -2.20 -23.03
C VAL A 57 8.30 -3.18 -23.98
N THR A 58 7.80 -3.35 -25.21
CA THR A 58 8.28 -4.39 -26.13
C THR A 58 9.31 -3.89 -27.15
N GLN A 59 9.26 -2.63 -27.53
CA GLN A 59 10.04 -2.06 -28.63
C GLN A 59 10.79 -0.78 -28.25
N GLY A 60 10.32 -0.03 -27.24
CA GLY A 60 10.92 1.24 -26.81
C GLY A 60 12.32 1.09 -26.22
N ASP A 61 13.05 2.20 -26.12
CA ASP A 61 14.41 2.27 -25.56
C ASP A 61 14.44 2.62 -24.06
N ALA A 62 13.30 2.99 -23.47
CA ALA A 62 13.22 3.31 -22.06
C ALA A 62 13.47 2.07 -21.19
N ASP A 63 14.17 2.24 -20.08
CA ASP A 63 14.34 1.19 -19.05
C ASP A 63 13.11 1.07 -18.16
N VAL A 64 12.44 2.22 -17.95
CA VAL A 64 11.30 2.37 -17.03
C VAL A 64 10.13 3.04 -17.74
N VAL A 65 8.97 2.43 -17.67
CA VAL A 65 7.72 2.96 -18.22
C VAL A 65 6.77 3.27 -17.06
N PHE A 66 6.23 4.48 -17.01
CA PHE A 66 5.14 4.86 -16.10
C PHE A 66 3.83 4.96 -16.87
N ASN A 67 2.88 4.08 -16.59
CA ASN A 67 1.53 4.22 -17.10
C ASN A 67 0.67 5.03 -16.12
N LYS A 68 0.33 6.26 -16.51
CA LYS A 68 -0.45 7.25 -15.76
C LYS A 68 -1.95 7.22 -16.11
N GLY A 69 -2.43 6.17 -16.75
CA GLY A 69 -3.86 6.02 -17.05
C GLY A 69 -4.71 6.18 -15.78
N VAL A 70 -5.85 6.85 -15.89
CA VAL A 70 -6.76 7.04 -14.76
C VAL A 70 -7.28 5.71 -14.22
N THR A 71 -7.78 5.72 -13.00
CA THR A 71 -8.41 4.55 -12.39
C THR A 71 -9.62 4.11 -13.21
N GLY A 72 -9.71 2.80 -13.52
CA GLY A 72 -10.79 2.22 -14.34
C GLY A 72 -10.48 2.14 -15.85
N ASP A 73 -9.38 2.70 -16.33
CA ASP A 73 -9.03 2.66 -17.77
C ASP A 73 -8.22 1.41 -18.19
N GLY A 74 -8.20 0.37 -17.36
CA GLY A 74 -7.61 -0.92 -17.71
C GLY A 74 -6.08 -0.96 -17.71
N LYS A 75 -5.42 -0.30 -16.75
CA LYS A 75 -3.96 -0.40 -16.54
C LYS A 75 -3.48 -1.84 -16.35
N SER A 76 -4.27 -2.68 -15.67
CA SER A 76 -3.94 -4.11 -15.48
C SER A 76 -3.86 -4.87 -16.81
N LEU A 77 -4.74 -4.55 -17.78
CA LEU A 77 -4.66 -5.11 -19.13
C LEU A 77 -3.42 -4.60 -19.86
N ALA A 78 -3.07 -3.31 -19.73
CA ALA A 78 -1.84 -2.75 -20.32
C ALA A 78 -0.59 -3.50 -19.82
N MET A 79 -0.57 -3.87 -18.55
CA MET A 79 0.48 -4.70 -17.92
C MET A 79 0.54 -6.11 -18.52
N ALA A 80 -0.62 -6.73 -18.74
CA ALA A 80 -0.75 -8.11 -19.21
C ALA A 80 -0.43 -8.29 -20.70
N LEU A 81 -0.73 -7.28 -21.52
CA LEU A 81 -0.64 -7.35 -22.98
C LEU A 81 0.66 -7.94 -23.54
N PRO A 82 1.87 -7.61 -23.03
CA PRO A 82 3.11 -8.20 -23.53
C PRO A 82 3.12 -9.74 -23.43
N SER A 83 2.63 -10.32 -22.33
CA SER A 83 2.57 -11.76 -22.13
C SER A 83 1.41 -12.44 -22.87
N LEU A 84 0.33 -11.71 -23.13
CA LEU A 84 -0.83 -12.17 -23.90
C LEU A 84 -0.53 -12.19 -25.39
N MET A 85 0.11 -11.14 -25.88
CA MET A 85 0.46 -11.02 -27.30
C MET A 85 1.66 -11.87 -27.70
N ASN A 86 2.58 -12.14 -26.79
CA ASN A 86 3.75 -13.00 -27.00
C ASN A 86 3.80 -14.12 -25.96
N PRO A 87 3.46 -15.37 -26.33
CA PRO A 87 3.49 -16.51 -25.41
C PRO A 87 4.87 -16.80 -24.78
N GLY A 88 5.97 -16.37 -25.40
CA GLY A 88 7.33 -16.51 -24.85
C GLY A 88 7.70 -15.44 -23.82
N PHE A 89 6.91 -14.37 -23.72
CA PHE A 89 7.19 -13.26 -22.82
C PHE A 89 7.00 -13.65 -21.35
N ARG A 90 7.98 -13.27 -20.53
CA ARG A 90 7.98 -13.56 -19.08
C ARG A 90 7.81 -12.27 -18.30
N MET A 91 6.95 -12.28 -17.31
CA MET A 91 6.72 -11.10 -16.46
C MET A 91 6.58 -11.49 -14.99
N MET A 92 7.00 -10.58 -14.12
CA MET A 92 6.72 -10.61 -12.70
C MET A 92 5.98 -9.34 -12.33
N SER A 93 4.81 -9.51 -11.71
CA SER A 93 3.94 -8.40 -11.32
C SER A 93 3.85 -8.31 -9.80
N LEU A 94 4.06 -7.10 -9.28
CA LEU A 94 4.12 -6.79 -7.86
C LEU A 94 2.86 -6.02 -7.48
N TYR A 95 2.12 -6.52 -6.50
CA TYR A 95 0.89 -5.93 -6.01
C TYR A 95 1.00 -5.65 -4.51
N PRO A 96 0.62 -4.46 -4.04
CA PRO A 96 0.88 -4.04 -2.66
C PRO A 96 0.18 -4.88 -1.60
N THR A 97 -0.90 -5.56 -1.92
CA THR A 97 -1.64 -6.42 -0.97
C THR A 97 -1.88 -7.82 -1.52
N ILE A 98 -2.06 -8.80 -0.64
CA ILE A 98 -2.37 -10.18 -1.01
C ILE A 98 -3.72 -10.26 -1.74
N GLU A 99 -4.69 -9.47 -1.29
CA GLU A 99 -6.01 -9.39 -1.91
C GLU A 99 -5.91 -8.96 -3.38
N LEU A 100 -5.06 -7.99 -3.66
CA LEU A 100 -4.83 -7.53 -5.03
C LEU A 100 -4.09 -8.58 -5.86
N VAL A 101 -3.13 -9.33 -5.28
CA VAL A 101 -2.52 -10.48 -5.95
C VAL A 101 -3.58 -11.49 -6.37
N GLU A 102 -4.51 -11.83 -5.49
CA GLU A 102 -5.58 -12.79 -5.77
C GLU A 102 -6.56 -12.30 -6.82
N ASP A 103 -6.97 -11.03 -6.73
CA ASP A 103 -7.90 -10.41 -7.68
C ASP A 103 -7.27 -10.32 -9.08
N GLN A 104 -6.04 -9.86 -9.15
CA GLN A 104 -5.30 -9.78 -10.40
C GLN A 104 -4.94 -11.16 -10.98
N THR A 105 -4.76 -12.18 -10.13
CA THR A 105 -4.58 -13.56 -10.61
C THR A 105 -5.81 -14.01 -11.38
N ARG A 106 -7.02 -13.76 -10.86
CA ARG A 106 -8.26 -14.08 -11.58
C ARG A 106 -8.40 -13.30 -12.87
N SER A 107 -8.12 -12.00 -12.85
CA SER A 107 -8.14 -11.17 -14.06
C SER A 107 -7.14 -11.67 -15.11
N GLN A 108 -5.94 -12.07 -14.69
CA GLN A 108 -4.94 -12.65 -15.59
C GLN A 108 -5.39 -14.01 -16.17
N GLN A 109 -6.06 -14.84 -15.38
CA GLN A 109 -6.65 -16.09 -15.87
C GLN A 109 -7.71 -15.82 -16.95
N GLU A 110 -8.65 -14.92 -16.68
CA GLU A 110 -9.68 -14.51 -17.65
C GLU A 110 -9.07 -13.93 -18.95
N TYR A 111 -8.01 -13.13 -18.85
CA TYR A 111 -7.33 -12.62 -20.02
C TYR A 111 -6.65 -13.73 -20.81
N HIS A 112 -5.96 -14.67 -20.14
CA HIS A 112 -5.31 -15.78 -20.81
C HIS A 112 -6.32 -16.66 -21.53
N GLU A 113 -7.46 -16.98 -20.91
CA GLU A 113 -8.56 -17.75 -21.53
C GLU A 113 -9.08 -17.04 -22.78
N LYS A 114 -9.37 -15.72 -22.70
CA LYS A 114 -9.81 -14.93 -23.87
C LYS A 114 -8.79 -14.90 -25.02
N PHE A 115 -7.50 -15.02 -24.71
CA PHE A 115 -6.42 -15.10 -25.70
C PHE A 115 -6.06 -16.54 -26.10
N GLY A 116 -6.82 -17.53 -25.68
CA GLY A 116 -6.60 -18.95 -26.00
C GLY A 116 -5.32 -19.51 -25.39
N LEU A 117 -4.85 -18.97 -24.29
CA LEU A 117 -3.64 -19.38 -23.58
C LEU A 117 -4.00 -20.22 -22.34
N ASP A 118 -3.22 -21.27 -22.08
CA ASP A 118 -3.37 -22.12 -20.90
C ASP A 118 -2.91 -21.36 -19.63
N ALA A 119 -3.88 -20.81 -18.90
CA ALA A 119 -3.63 -20.01 -17.71
C ALA A 119 -2.97 -20.83 -16.59
N GLU A 120 -3.38 -22.07 -16.37
CA GLU A 120 -2.89 -22.92 -15.30
C GLU A 120 -1.39 -23.24 -15.46
N LYS A 121 -0.95 -23.53 -16.69
CA LYS A 121 0.47 -23.78 -16.97
C LYS A 121 1.32 -22.51 -16.90
N ARG A 122 0.76 -21.35 -17.17
CA ARG A 122 1.51 -20.12 -17.40
C ARG A 122 1.60 -19.21 -16.18
N ILE A 123 0.53 -19.16 -15.39
CA ILE A 123 0.40 -18.21 -14.27
C ILE A 123 0.75 -18.89 -12.95
N ASP A 124 1.44 -18.16 -12.10
CA ASP A 124 1.58 -18.51 -10.69
C ASP A 124 1.41 -17.28 -9.81
N ARG A 125 0.99 -17.51 -8.55
CA ARG A 125 0.90 -16.51 -7.51
C ARG A 125 1.76 -16.92 -6.32
N ILE A 126 2.53 -15.98 -5.80
CA ILE A 126 3.49 -16.22 -4.73
C ILE A 126 3.38 -15.17 -3.66
N TYR A 127 3.04 -15.58 -2.43
CA TYR A 127 3.10 -14.76 -1.22
C TYR A 127 3.32 -15.66 0.00
N GLY A 128 3.63 -15.07 1.16
CA GLY A 128 4.12 -15.82 2.32
C GLY A 128 3.22 -16.95 2.79
N GLU A 129 1.90 -16.72 2.91
CA GLU A 129 0.91 -17.72 3.32
C GLU A 129 0.80 -18.86 2.29
N GLU A 130 0.77 -18.52 1.00
CA GLU A 130 0.69 -19.52 -0.08
C GLU A 130 1.93 -20.43 -0.09
N LEU A 131 3.13 -19.84 0.05
CA LEU A 131 4.36 -20.63 0.18
C LEU A 131 4.32 -21.55 1.39
N THR A 132 3.86 -21.07 2.54
CA THR A 132 3.73 -21.89 3.76
C THR A 132 2.76 -23.04 3.55
N ARG A 133 1.60 -22.80 2.90
CA ARG A 133 0.62 -23.83 2.59
C ARG A 133 1.17 -24.89 1.62
N ARG A 134 1.91 -24.48 0.58
CA ARG A 134 2.53 -25.42 -0.37
C ARG A 134 3.53 -26.33 0.31
N ILE A 135 4.37 -25.80 1.18
CA ILE A 135 5.37 -26.56 1.93
C ILE A 135 4.70 -27.54 2.89
N ALA A 136 3.65 -27.14 3.58
CA ALA A 136 2.90 -28.02 4.48
C ALA A 136 2.27 -29.22 3.74
N ASN A 137 1.90 -29.05 2.47
CA ASN A 137 1.31 -30.09 1.63
C ASN A 137 2.35 -30.93 0.87
N ALA A 138 3.62 -30.52 0.86
CA ALA A 138 4.69 -31.19 0.13
C ALA A 138 5.64 -31.91 1.12
N GLU A 139 5.83 -33.23 0.96
CA GLU A 139 6.62 -34.04 1.92
C GLU A 139 8.10 -33.63 2.06
N LYS A 140 8.68 -32.89 1.11
CA LYS A 140 10.12 -32.55 1.10
C LYS A 140 10.46 -31.20 0.45
N SER A 141 9.52 -30.25 0.33
CA SER A 141 9.82 -28.94 -0.29
C SER A 141 10.09 -27.86 0.77
N ASN A 142 10.89 -26.87 0.41
CA ASN A 142 11.12 -25.67 1.21
C ASN A 142 10.82 -24.41 0.39
N ARG A 143 10.78 -23.23 1.06
CA ARG A 143 10.45 -21.96 0.40
C ARG A 143 11.38 -21.62 -0.76
N PHE A 144 12.65 -21.97 -0.68
CA PHE A 144 13.62 -21.73 -1.75
C PHE A 144 13.25 -22.55 -3.00
N GLN A 145 12.97 -23.85 -2.83
CA GLN A 145 12.64 -24.76 -3.94
C GLN A 145 11.32 -24.37 -4.61
N GLU A 146 10.30 -24.00 -3.84
CA GLU A 146 9.03 -23.51 -4.39
C GLU A 146 9.21 -22.23 -5.23
N LEU A 147 9.99 -21.26 -4.72
CA LEU A 147 10.31 -20.04 -5.44
C LEU A 147 11.10 -20.31 -6.71
N GLN A 148 12.11 -21.18 -6.63
CA GLN A 148 12.92 -21.58 -7.77
C GLN A 148 12.07 -22.26 -8.85
N HIS A 149 11.22 -23.21 -8.45
CA HIS A 149 10.31 -23.90 -9.38
C HIS A 149 9.39 -22.91 -10.12
N SER A 150 8.77 -22.00 -9.41
CA SER A 150 7.88 -20.99 -10.01
C SER A 150 8.65 -20.09 -10.98
N ILE A 151 9.84 -19.61 -10.61
CA ILE A 151 10.67 -18.75 -11.48
C ILE A 151 11.09 -19.49 -12.75
N GLU A 152 11.43 -20.75 -12.67
CA GLU A 152 11.90 -21.53 -13.83
C GLU A 152 10.78 -21.94 -14.79
N HIS A 153 9.61 -22.29 -14.29
CA HIS A 153 8.59 -22.96 -15.07
C HIS A 153 7.40 -22.08 -15.49
N LYS A 154 7.10 -21.03 -14.73
CA LYS A 154 5.97 -20.15 -15.04
C LYS A 154 6.35 -18.95 -15.92
N ARG A 155 5.38 -18.40 -16.63
CA ARG A 155 5.60 -17.24 -17.53
C ARG A 155 5.17 -15.93 -16.91
N VAL A 156 4.13 -15.99 -16.08
CA VAL A 156 3.55 -14.83 -15.39
C VAL A 156 3.53 -15.15 -13.90
N ILE A 157 4.28 -14.42 -13.14
CA ILE A 157 4.32 -14.55 -11.68
C ILE A 157 3.71 -13.30 -11.06
N LEU A 158 2.68 -13.49 -10.25
CA LEU A 158 2.07 -12.45 -9.44
C LEU A 158 2.55 -12.61 -8.00
N THR A 159 3.07 -11.54 -7.42
CA THR A 159 3.59 -11.59 -6.06
C THR A 159 3.39 -10.26 -5.34
N ASN A 160 3.68 -10.24 -4.05
CA ASN A 160 3.77 -8.99 -3.33
C ASN A 160 5.23 -8.48 -3.30
N PRO A 161 5.43 -7.18 -3.09
CA PRO A 161 6.77 -6.60 -3.03
C PRO A 161 7.65 -7.17 -1.92
N ASP A 162 7.07 -7.76 -0.86
CA ASP A 162 7.82 -8.38 0.24
C ASP A 162 8.63 -9.59 -0.25
N ILE A 163 8.00 -10.49 -1.00
CA ILE A 163 8.68 -11.67 -1.56
C ILE A 163 9.78 -11.24 -2.53
N PHE A 164 9.47 -10.28 -3.41
CA PHE A 164 10.44 -9.70 -4.33
C PHE A 164 11.66 -9.12 -3.60
N HIS A 165 11.41 -8.34 -2.54
CA HIS A 165 12.45 -7.78 -1.69
C HIS A 165 13.28 -8.88 -1.00
N LEU A 166 12.63 -9.89 -0.41
CA LEU A 166 13.35 -10.97 0.27
C LEU A 166 14.27 -11.74 -0.67
N ILE A 167 13.85 -11.97 -1.92
CA ILE A 167 14.70 -12.63 -2.92
C ILE A 167 15.86 -11.71 -3.32
N SER A 168 15.57 -10.45 -3.69
CA SER A 168 16.59 -9.49 -4.15
C SER A 168 17.59 -9.09 -3.05
N ASN A 169 17.21 -9.25 -1.77
CA ASN A 169 18.07 -9.01 -0.62
C ASN A 169 18.71 -10.29 -0.04
N TYR A 170 18.77 -11.38 -0.82
CA TYR A 170 19.45 -12.62 -0.45
C TYR A 170 18.94 -13.24 0.86
N ARG A 171 17.64 -13.12 1.16
CA ARG A 171 17.05 -13.64 2.41
C ARG A 171 16.55 -15.07 2.29
N TYR A 172 16.29 -15.56 1.07
CA TYR A 172 15.97 -16.95 0.80
C TYR A 172 17.22 -17.69 0.33
N GLN A 173 17.71 -18.62 1.13
CA GLN A 173 18.89 -19.43 0.87
C GLN A 173 18.62 -20.88 1.19
N ASP A 174 19.26 -21.78 0.44
CA ASP A 174 19.28 -23.21 0.70
C ASP A 174 20.75 -23.66 0.70
N PRO A 175 21.23 -24.40 1.74
CA PRO A 175 22.62 -24.86 1.81
C PRO A 175 23.07 -25.74 0.63
N ALA A 176 22.14 -26.38 -0.09
CA ALA A 176 22.44 -27.20 -1.26
C ALA A 176 22.73 -26.39 -2.53
N TYR A 177 22.46 -25.08 -2.53
CA TYR A 177 22.61 -24.20 -3.68
C TYR A 177 23.54 -23.03 -3.38
N ASP A 178 24.08 -22.44 -4.45
CA ASP A 178 24.77 -21.15 -4.34
C ASP A 178 23.82 -20.07 -3.78
N ARG A 179 24.34 -19.24 -2.88
CA ARG A 179 23.57 -18.18 -2.22
C ARG A 179 22.97 -17.15 -3.16
N GLN A 180 23.56 -16.99 -4.36
CA GLN A 180 23.07 -16.08 -5.39
C GLN A 180 21.95 -16.66 -6.23
N THR A 181 21.68 -17.99 -6.16
CA THR A 181 20.84 -18.70 -7.14
C THR A 181 19.48 -18.03 -7.36
N LEU A 182 18.72 -17.72 -6.30
CA LEU A 182 17.42 -17.10 -6.47
C LEU A 182 17.49 -15.65 -6.94
N ALA A 183 18.43 -14.83 -6.41
CA ALA A 183 18.57 -13.44 -6.81
C ALA A 183 19.01 -13.33 -8.28
N THR A 184 19.92 -14.20 -8.73
CA THR A 184 20.36 -14.28 -10.14
C THR A 184 19.20 -14.74 -11.03
N LYS A 185 18.49 -15.81 -10.65
CA LYS A 185 17.32 -16.29 -11.41
C LYS A 185 16.22 -15.24 -11.46
N LEU A 186 15.95 -14.54 -10.36
CA LEU A 186 15.01 -13.42 -10.33
C LEU A 186 15.45 -12.33 -11.32
N ALA A 187 16.74 -11.98 -11.33
CA ALA A 187 17.26 -10.98 -12.25
C ALA A 187 17.14 -11.41 -13.71
N ASP A 188 17.33 -12.68 -14.04
CA ASP A 188 17.38 -13.18 -15.40
C ASP A 188 16.01 -13.63 -15.96
N PHE A 189 15.05 -13.91 -15.09
CA PHE A 189 13.78 -14.50 -15.48
C PHE A 189 12.87 -13.54 -16.26
N PRO A 190 12.41 -12.39 -15.75
CA PRO A 190 11.40 -11.59 -16.42
C PRO A 190 11.98 -10.72 -17.54
N HIS A 191 11.23 -10.56 -18.62
CA HIS A 191 11.42 -9.44 -19.53
C HIS A 191 10.79 -8.16 -18.99
N LEU A 192 9.81 -8.29 -18.09
CA LEU A 192 9.07 -7.19 -17.47
C LEU A 192 8.90 -7.42 -15.97
N TYR A 193 9.29 -6.40 -15.19
CA TYR A 193 8.92 -6.26 -13.79
C TYR A 193 7.88 -5.16 -13.70
N ALA A 194 6.68 -5.50 -13.28
CA ALA A 194 5.58 -4.55 -13.20
C ALA A 194 5.16 -4.33 -11.74
N ALA A 195 5.01 -3.08 -11.31
CA ALA A 195 4.51 -2.72 -10.00
C ALA A 195 3.22 -1.93 -10.14
N ASP A 196 2.12 -2.51 -9.66
CA ASP A 196 0.80 -1.86 -9.68
C ASP A 196 0.56 -1.04 -8.42
N GLU A 197 -0.23 0.03 -8.54
CA GLU A 197 -0.58 0.95 -7.45
C GLU A 197 0.65 1.47 -6.69
N PHE A 198 1.72 1.80 -7.42
CA PHE A 198 3.02 2.16 -6.85
C PHE A 198 2.97 3.39 -5.92
N HIS A 199 1.97 4.26 -6.07
CA HIS A 199 1.78 5.43 -5.19
C HIS A 199 1.57 5.08 -3.70
N ILE A 200 1.20 3.84 -3.39
CA ILE A 200 0.99 3.35 -2.02
C ILE A 200 2.32 3.10 -1.29
N PHE A 201 3.42 2.95 -2.02
CA PHE A 201 4.71 2.62 -1.41
C PHE A 201 5.23 3.77 -0.54
N ALA A 202 5.67 3.44 0.66
CA ALA A 202 6.35 4.39 1.55
C ALA A 202 7.81 4.60 1.11
N PRO A 203 8.49 5.70 1.52
CA PRO A 203 9.84 6.04 1.05
C PRO A 203 10.89 4.93 1.20
N HIS A 204 10.84 4.16 2.29
CA HIS A 204 11.74 3.02 2.50
C HIS A 204 11.49 1.86 1.52
N GLN A 205 10.24 1.67 1.10
CA GLN A 205 9.84 0.68 0.10
C GLN A 205 10.25 1.12 -1.31
N GLU A 206 10.09 2.40 -1.62
CA GLU A 206 10.56 2.98 -2.88
C GLU A 206 12.09 2.88 -3.00
N ALA A 207 12.82 3.19 -1.92
CA ALA A 207 14.28 3.03 -1.87
C ALA A 207 14.67 1.56 -2.08
N SER A 208 14.00 0.62 -1.41
CA SER A 208 14.24 -0.80 -1.59
C SER A 208 13.98 -1.27 -3.03
N MET A 209 12.89 -0.76 -3.65
CA MET A 209 12.60 -1.03 -5.05
C MET A 209 13.71 -0.52 -5.97
N LEU A 210 14.19 0.71 -5.76
CA LEU A 210 15.29 1.29 -6.52
C LEU A 210 16.57 0.45 -6.38
N HIS A 211 16.89 -0.03 -5.18
CA HIS A 211 18.04 -0.91 -4.95
C HIS A 211 17.90 -2.26 -5.66
N SER A 212 16.70 -2.84 -5.66
CA SER A 212 16.42 -4.08 -6.40
C SER A 212 16.50 -3.88 -7.92
N MET A 213 16.04 -2.74 -8.43
CA MET A 213 16.18 -2.38 -9.84
C MET A 213 17.66 -2.25 -10.24
N GLU A 214 18.49 -1.66 -9.38
CA GLU A 214 19.94 -1.56 -9.59
C GLU A 214 20.61 -2.94 -9.58
N LEU A 215 20.22 -3.84 -8.67
CA LEU A 215 20.68 -5.23 -8.66
C LEU A 215 20.39 -5.92 -10.00
N ILE A 216 19.15 -5.82 -10.49
CA ILE A 216 18.72 -6.43 -11.76
C ILE A 216 19.53 -5.87 -12.93
N ARG A 217 19.68 -4.54 -13.00
CA ARG A 217 20.46 -3.85 -14.03
C ARG A 217 21.92 -4.32 -14.03
N CYS A 218 22.54 -4.36 -12.87
CA CYS A 218 23.92 -4.78 -12.72
C CYS A 218 24.14 -6.27 -12.97
N SER A 219 23.17 -7.12 -12.68
CA SER A 219 23.23 -8.57 -12.92
C SER A 219 23.15 -8.89 -14.42
N ARG A 220 22.24 -8.27 -15.13
CA ARG A 220 22.00 -8.57 -16.56
C ARG A 220 23.02 -7.95 -17.50
N GLY A 221 23.64 -6.84 -17.14
CA GLY A 221 24.51 -6.08 -18.05
C GLY A 221 23.75 -5.39 -19.19
N SER A 222 24.48 -4.78 -20.11
CA SER A 222 23.93 -3.92 -21.17
C SER A 222 23.27 -4.68 -22.35
N SER A 223 23.48 -5.98 -22.47
CA SER A 223 22.99 -6.78 -23.63
C SER A 223 21.61 -7.36 -23.44
N SER A 224 21.07 -7.39 -22.23
CA SER A 224 19.79 -8.02 -21.92
C SER A 224 18.66 -6.99 -21.93
N LYS A 225 17.64 -7.23 -22.76
CA LYS A 225 16.43 -6.39 -22.80
C LYS A 225 15.49 -6.78 -21.66
N PHE A 226 15.30 -5.89 -20.70
CA PHE A 226 14.28 -5.99 -19.66
C PHE A 226 13.71 -4.59 -19.37
N LYS A 227 12.53 -4.55 -18.80
CA LYS A 227 11.82 -3.30 -18.52
C LYS A 227 11.24 -3.31 -17.10
N PHE A 228 11.09 -2.11 -16.55
CA PHE A 228 10.25 -1.87 -15.40
C PHE A 228 9.01 -1.09 -15.81
N LEU A 229 7.84 -1.53 -15.36
CA LEU A 229 6.58 -0.85 -15.57
C LEU A 229 5.95 -0.50 -14.23
N PHE A 230 5.69 0.77 -14.02
CA PHE A 230 4.94 1.26 -12.87
C PHE A 230 3.58 1.75 -13.32
N THR A 231 2.52 1.27 -12.68
CA THR A 231 1.17 1.76 -12.92
C THR A 231 0.69 2.56 -11.73
N SER A 232 0.35 3.81 -11.97
CA SER A 232 -0.19 4.72 -10.95
C SER A 232 -0.84 5.92 -11.63
N ALA A 233 -2.02 6.30 -11.17
CA ALA A 233 -2.65 7.56 -11.61
C ALA A 233 -1.87 8.79 -11.10
N THR A 234 -1.09 8.65 -10.04
CA THR A 234 -0.34 9.73 -9.36
C THR A 234 1.07 9.28 -9.02
N PRO A 235 2.01 9.21 -10.01
CA PRO A 235 3.39 8.88 -9.71
C PRO A 235 4.03 9.98 -8.84
N LYS A 236 4.90 9.58 -7.91
CA LYS A 236 5.60 10.51 -7.02
C LYS A 236 6.76 11.18 -7.76
N PRO A 237 6.82 12.51 -7.84
CA PRO A 237 7.87 13.22 -8.58
C PRO A 237 9.29 12.91 -8.07
N GLU A 238 9.43 12.69 -6.76
CA GLU A 238 10.70 12.37 -6.12
C GLU A 238 11.29 11.05 -6.62
N PHE A 239 10.46 10.02 -6.72
CA PHE A 239 10.90 8.72 -7.23
C PHE A 239 11.33 8.79 -8.70
N LEU A 240 10.59 9.54 -9.52
CA LEU A 240 10.98 9.81 -10.91
C LEU A 240 12.34 10.50 -11.00
N THR A 241 12.58 11.48 -10.14
CA THR A 241 13.87 12.19 -10.05
C THR A 241 14.99 11.22 -9.70
N ARG A 242 14.81 10.38 -8.68
CA ARG A 242 15.81 9.39 -8.26
C ARG A 242 16.12 8.36 -9.35
N LEU A 243 15.12 7.91 -10.10
CA LEU A 243 15.36 7.02 -11.24
C LEU A 243 16.22 7.67 -12.31
N LYS A 244 15.96 8.94 -12.66
CA LYS A 244 16.76 9.69 -13.61
C LYS A 244 18.18 9.93 -13.11
N GLU A 245 18.37 10.28 -11.86
CA GLU A 245 19.69 10.39 -11.20
C GLU A 245 20.45 9.06 -11.19
N ALA A 246 19.75 7.94 -11.00
CA ALA A 246 20.32 6.61 -11.12
C ALA A 246 20.71 6.24 -12.58
N GLY A 247 20.37 7.07 -13.55
CA GLY A 247 20.68 6.87 -14.96
C GLY A 247 19.72 5.94 -15.69
N PHE A 248 18.51 5.71 -15.15
CA PHE A 248 17.45 5.02 -15.89
C PHE A 248 16.80 5.96 -16.93
N LYS A 249 16.59 5.45 -18.12
CA LYS A 249 15.76 6.11 -19.14
C LYS A 249 14.30 5.90 -18.78
N VAL A 250 13.58 6.98 -18.45
CA VAL A 250 12.20 6.94 -18.01
C VAL A 250 11.29 7.53 -19.06
N VAL A 251 10.21 6.84 -19.41
CA VAL A 251 9.10 7.34 -20.23
C VAL A 251 7.80 7.30 -19.46
N GLU A 252 6.98 8.33 -19.62
CA GLU A 252 5.65 8.44 -19.03
C GLU A 252 4.61 8.29 -20.14
N VAL A 253 3.68 7.36 -19.97
CA VAL A 253 2.57 7.09 -20.88
C VAL A 253 1.30 7.59 -20.23
N GLU A 254 0.67 8.60 -20.84
CA GLU A 254 -0.57 9.19 -20.39
C GLU A 254 -1.75 8.75 -21.25
N GLY A 255 -2.94 8.67 -20.64
CA GLY A 255 -4.19 8.52 -21.37
C GLY A 255 -4.66 9.84 -21.95
N THR A 256 -5.45 9.78 -23.00
CA THR A 256 -6.15 10.93 -23.57
C THR A 256 -7.64 10.77 -23.30
N TYR A 257 -8.26 11.81 -22.75
CA TYR A 257 -9.62 11.74 -22.23
C TYR A 257 -10.50 12.84 -22.79
N SER A 258 -11.82 12.56 -22.84
CA SER A 258 -12.88 13.50 -23.20
C SER A 258 -14.03 13.40 -22.19
N ASN A 259 -14.79 14.48 -22.02
CA ASN A 259 -15.95 14.53 -21.14
C ASN A 259 -17.28 14.26 -21.89
N TYR A 260 -17.22 14.04 -23.17
CA TYR A 260 -18.38 13.75 -24.03
C TYR A 260 -18.09 12.58 -24.94
N ASN A 261 -19.16 11.90 -25.33
CA ASN A 261 -19.08 10.79 -26.25
C ASN A 261 -18.73 11.30 -27.65
N GLN A 262 -17.70 10.71 -28.25
CA GLN A 262 -17.27 10.99 -29.62
C GLN A 262 -16.66 9.74 -30.27
N PRO A 263 -16.63 9.68 -31.61
CA PRO A 263 -16.02 8.53 -32.29
C PRO A 263 -14.58 8.28 -31.84
N GLY A 264 -14.22 7.01 -31.66
CA GLY A 264 -12.88 6.63 -31.20
C GLY A 264 -12.64 6.77 -29.69
N TYR A 265 -13.68 7.00 -28.91
CA TYR A 265 -13.59 7.04 -27.45
C TYR A 265 -14.53 6.01 -26.81
N ARG A 266 -14.12 5.46 -25.68
CA ARG A 266 -14.89 4.52 -24.87
C ARG A 266 -15.18 5.13 -23.50
N GLN A 267 -16.41 5.06 -23.04
CA GLN A 267 -16.77 5.50 -21.69
C GLN A 267 -16.09 4.61 -20.66
N ILE A 268 -15.42 5.24 -19.72
CA ILE A 268 -14.70 4.58 -18.61
C ILE A 268 -15.24 5.01 -17.24
N SER A 269 -16.02 6.08 -17.19
CA SER A 269 -16.73 6.51 -16.00
C SER A 269 -18.03 7.20 -16.34
N GLN A 270 -19.04 6.90 -15.53
CA GLN A 270 -20.37 7.53 -15.58
C GLN A 270 -20.32 8.96 -15.05
N GLY A 271 -21.37 9.76 -15.35
CA GLY A 271 -21.62 11.01 -14.65
C GLY A 271 -21.99 10.76 -13.19
N ILE A 272 -21.54 11.61 -12.27
CA ILE A 272 -21.69 11.40 -10.84
C ILE A 272 -22.19 12.69 -10.17
N ASP A 273 -23.26 12.60 -9.40
CA ASP A 273 -23.67 13.65 -8.48
C ASP A 273 -22.83 13.58 -7.20
N LEU A 274 -21.96 14.56 -6.96
CA LEU A 274 -21.10 14.63 -5.79
C LEU A 274 -21.61 15.68 -4.81
N THR A 275 -21.83 15.27 -3.58
CA THR A 275 -22.19 16.16 -2.46
C THR A 275 -21.03 16.23 -1.46
N PHE A 276 -20.54 17.42 -1.18
CA PHE A 276 -19.58 17.70 -0.10
C PHE A 276 -20.35 17.99 1.19
N SER A 277 -20.18 17.15 2.20
CA SER A 277 -20.85 17.25 3.50
C SER A 277 -19.84 17.59 4.58
N TYR A 278 -19.90 18.81 5.13
CA TYR A 278 -19.04 19.26 6.21
C TYR A 278 -19.64 18.90 7.56
N LEU A 279 -18.93 18.11 8.35
CA LEU A 279 -19.32 17.61 9.66
C LEU A 279 -18.85 18.60 10.76
N LYS A 280 -19.44 19.83 10.78
CA LYS A 280 -19.02 20.89 11.70
C LYS A 280 -19.18 20.48 13.17
N ASP A 281 -20.42 20.09 13.53
CA ASP A 281 -20.84 19.80 14.89
C ASP A 281 -21.43 18.38 15.03
N SER A 282 -21.16 17.51 14.06
CA SER A 282 -21.63 16.12 14.01
C SER A 282 -20.47 15.19 13.67
N ASP A 283 -20.65 13.92 13.99
CA ASP A 283 -19.77 12.86 13.54
C ASP A 283 -20.37 12.06 12.38
N THR A 284 -19.61 11.11 11.85
CA THR A 284 -20.06 10.27 10.73
C THR A 284 -21.24 9.39 11.10
N LEU A 285 -21.36 8.93 12.35
CA LEU A 285 -22.49 8.11 12.83
C LEU A 285 -23.79 8.92 12.86
N GLU A 286 -23.76 10.12 13.38
CA GLU A 286 -24.89 11.04 13.44
C GLU A 286 -25.33 11.44 12.02
N TRP A 287 -24.36 11.76 11.15
CA TRP A 287 -24.65 12.08 9.75
C TRP A 287 -25.34 10.91 9.05
N LEU A 288 -24.80 9.68 9.18
CA LEU A 288 -25.40 8.48 8.58
C LEU A 288 -26.80 8.22 9.13
N THR A 289 -27.01 8.39 10.43
CA THR A 289 -28.35 8.25 11.05
C THR A 289 -29.35 9.22 10.42
N THR A 290 -28.95 10.47 10.25
CA THR A 290 -29.80 11.53 9.65
C THR A 290 -30.07 11.26 8.16
N GLN A 291 -29.08 10.75 7.42
CA GLN A 291 -29.17 10.51 5.98
C GLN A 291 -29.71 9.11 5.64
N THR A 292 -30.02 8.26 6.62
CA THR A 292 -30.55 6.91 6.40
C THR A 292 -31.73 6.87 5.44
N PRO A 293 -32.74 7.79 5.53
CA PRO A 293 -33.88 7.78 4.58
C PRO A 293 -33.48 8.02 3.13
N GLU A 294 -32.52 8.96 2.88
CA GLU A 294 -32.00 9.22 1.54
C GLU A 294 -31.19 8.03 1.01
N ILE A 295 -30.31 7.46 1.84
CA ILE A 295 -29.51 6.27 1.51
C ILE A 295 -30.43 5.10 1.14
N TYR A 296 -31.50 4.85 1.92
CA TYR A 296 -32.45 3.82 1.65
C TYR A 296 -33.19 4.04 0.32
N SER A 297 -33.66 5.27 0.09
CA SER A 297 -34.33 5.65 -1.15
C SER A 297 -33.44 5.41 -2.38
N LEU A 298 -32.16 5.83 -2.32
CA LEU A 298 -31.20 5.63 -3.39
C LEU A 298 -30.95 4.15 -3.68
N LEU A 299 -30.81 3.31 -2.64
CA LEU A 299 -30.60 1.88 -2.81
C LEU A 299 -31.83 1.16 -3.37
N LYS A 300 -33.05 1.59 -3.00
CA LYS A 300 -34.29 1.00 -3.46
C LYS A 300 -34.73 1.48 -4.85
N ALA A 301 -34.22 2.61 -5.31
CA ALA A 301 -34.52 3.11 -6.67
C ALA A 301 -33.97 2.18 -7.77
N GLU A 302 -32.98 1.36 -7.45
CA GLU A 302 -32.39 0.39 -8.36
C GLU A 302 -32.87 -1.04 -8.04
N LYS A 303 -33.06 -1.87 -9.05
CA LYS A 303 -33.52 -3.27 -8.89
C LYS A 303 -32.64 -4.08 -7.96
N ALA A 304 -31.33 -3.82 -8.00
CA ALA A 304 -30.33 -4.43 -7.12
C ALA A 304 -29.33 -3.34 -6.67
N GLY A 305 -29.80 -2.43 -5.80
CA GLY A 305 -29.00 -1.29 -5.36
C GLY A 305 -27.70 -1.71 -4.67
N ARG A 306 -26.60 -1.00 -4.97
CA ARG A 306 -25.24 -1.29 -4.47
C ARG A 306 -24.60 -0.03 -3.96
N GLY A 307 -24.31 0.00 -2.66
CA GLY A 307 -23.64 1.12 -2.01
C GLY A 307 -22.34 0.69 -1.35
N LEU A 308 -21.42 1.65 -1.21
CA LEU A 308 -20.16 1.51 -0.50
C LEU A 308 -19.96 2.68 0.43
N ILE A 309 -19.64 2.40 1.69
CA ILE A 309 -19.22 3.37 2.70
C ILE A 309 -17.75 3.12 3.02
N ILE A 310 -16.88 4.12 2.89
CA ILE A 310 -15.45 4.00 3.19
C ILE A 310 -15.08 4.95 4.33
N LEU A 311 -14.61 4.38 5.44
CA LEU A 311 -14.26 5.07 6.66
C LEU A 311 -12.76 5.02 6.93
N ASN A 312 -12.25 5.98 7.69
CA ASN A 312 -10.83 6.04 8.03
C ASN A 312 -10.45 5.14 9.22
N SER A 313 -11.45 4.68 10.00
CA SER A 313 -11.24 3.87 11.20
C SER A 313 -11.94 2.52 11.09
N VAL A 314 -11.21 1.44 11.41
CA VAL A 314 -11.75 0.07 11.48
C VAL A 314 -12.80 -0.06 12.59
N ALA A 315 -12.56 0.58 13.75
CA ALA A 315 -13.52 0.62 14.85
C ALA A 315 -14.83 1.29 14.43
N GLN A 316 -14.73 2.43 13.72
CA GLN A 316 -15.89 3.16 13.21
C GLN A 316 -16.63 2.34 12.16
N ALA A 317 -15.94 1.60 11.29
CA ALA A 317 -16.57 0.72 10.31
C ALA A 317 -17.44 -0.36 10.99
N GLY A 318 -16.94 -0.96 12.08
CA GLY A 318 -17.73 -1.92 12.86
C GLY A 318 -18.99 -1.29 13.49
N LYS A 319 -18.85 -0.10 14.09
CA LYS A 319 -19.98 0.64 14.69
C LYS A 319 -21.02 1.02 13.64
N VAL A 320 -20.58 1.55 12.50
CA VAL A 320 -21.44 1.92 11.37
C VAL A 320 -22.16 0.69 10.82
N ALA A 321 -21.48 -0.43 10.63
CA ALA A 321 -22.11 -1.65 10.14
C ALA A 321 -23.18 -2.17 11.11
N ALA A 322 -22.93 -2.12 12.43
CA ALA A 322 -23.90 -2.50 13.44
C ALA A 322 -25.13 -1.56 13.45
N LEU A 323 -24.90 -0.25 13.40
CA LEU A 323 -25.94 0.77 13.35
C LEU A 323 -26.85 0.56 12.12
N LEU A 324 -26.26 0.45 10.93
CA LEU A 324 -27.00 0.33 9.67
C LEU A 324 -27.78 -0.99 9.56
N LYS A 325 -27.33 -2.08 10.17
CA LYS A 325 -28.13 -3.32 10.28
C LYS A 325 -29.43 -3.10 11.04
N THR A 326 -29.42 -2.23 12.04
CA THR A 326 -30.63 -1.88 12.80
C THR A 326 -31.50 -0.91 12.05
N LEU A 327 -30.93 0.11 11.39
CA LEU A 327 -31.68 1.16 10.70
C LEU A 327 -32.22 0.74 9.31
N LEU A 328 -31.55 -0.22 8.65
CA LEU A 328 -31.84 -0.68 7.29
C LEU A 328 -32.06 -2.21 7.24
N PRO A 329 -33.09 -2.77 7.89
CA PRO A 329 -33.25 -4.21 7.99
C PRO A 329 -33.52 -4.91 6.64
N GLU A 330 -33.98 -4.16 5.63
CA GLU A 330 -34.24 -4.68 4.28
C GLU A 330 -33.00 -4.62 3.36
N VAL A 331 -31.92 -3.98 3.79
CA VAL A 331 -30.66 -3.88 3.07
C VAL A 331 -29.65 -4.84 3.67
N GLU A 332 -28.97 -5.61 2.85
CA GLU A 332 -27.87 -6.46 3.31
C GLU A 332 -26.66 -5.60 3.63
N ILE A 333 -26.27 -5.54 4.90
CA ILE A 333 -25.08 -4.80 5.36
C ILE A 333 -23.90 -5.75 5.47
N GLN A 334 -22.87 -5.51 4.67
CA GLN A 334 -21.63 -6.27 4.67
C GLN A 334 -20.47 -5.41 5.16
N GLU A 335 -19.56 -5.98 5.97
CA GLU A 335 -18.34 -5.30 6.40
C GLU A 335 -17.13 -5.82 5.60
N VAL A 336 -16.25 -4.89 5.18
CA VAL A 336 -14.95 -5.21 4.55
C VAL A 336 -13.87 -4.35 5.20
N SER A 337 -13.29 -4.86 6.26
CA SER A 337 -12.26 -4.17 7.06
C SER A 337 -11.10 -5.11 7.39
N GLY A 338 -10.08 -4.62 8.08
CA GLY A 338 -8.97 -5.44 8.59
C GLY A 338 -9.39 -6.50 9.62
N ARG A 339 -10.64 -6.43 10.13
CA ARG A 339 -11.22 -7.39 11.08
C ARG A 339 -11.82 -8.64 10.41
N ILE A 340 -11.92 -8.66 9.08
CA ILE A 340 -12.59 -9.71 8.33
C ILE A 340 -11.54 -10.61 7.69
N ASP A 341 -11.71 -11.91 7.89
CA ASP A 341 -10.84 -12.90 7.28
C ASP A 341 -11.08 -13.02 5.76
N ARG A 342 -10.16 -13.72 5.10
CA ARG A 342 -10.20 -13.93 3.66
C ARG A 342 -11.45 -14.73 3.21
N LYS A 343 -11.87 -15.73 3.98
CA LYS A 343 -13.04 -16.58 3.64
C LYS A 343 -14.33 -15.76 3.70
N GLU A 344 -14.48 -14.92 4.72
CA GLU A 344 -15.63 -14.02 4.87
C GLU A 344 -15.63 -12.95 3.75
N ARG A 345 -14.48 -12.37 3.38
CA ARG A 345 -14.37 -11.44 2.24
C ARG A 345 -14.78 -12.10 0.93
N GLU A 346 -14.36 -13.32 0.68
CA GLU A 346 -14.72 -14.05 -0.55
C GLU A 346 -16.21 -14.40 -0.58
N ARG A 347 -16.80 -14.78 0.56
CA ARG A 347 -18.25 -14.99 0.70
C ARG A 347 -19.02 -13.69 0.43
N ASN A 348 -18.62 -12.59 1.04
CA ASN A 348 -19.23 -11.28 0.85
C ASN A 348 -19.18 -10.85 -0.63
N ARG A 349 -18.04 -11.07 -1.28
CA ARG A 349 -17.88 -10.79 -2.70
C ARG A 349 -18.80 -11.64 -3.59
N ARG A 350 -18.94 -12.94 -3.31
CA ARG A 350 -19.88 -13.82 -4.06
C ARG A 350 -21.34 -13.37 -3.88
N ASN A 351 -21.71 -12.96 -2.68
CA ASN A 351 -23.02 -12.43 -2.39
C ASN A 351 -23.31 -11.15 -3.17
N LEU A 352 -22.36 -10.23 -3.25
CA LEU A 352 -22.46 -8.99 -4.03
C LEU A 352 -22.80 -9.23 -5.51
N GLN A 353 -22.32 -10.33 -6.07
CA GLN A 353 -22.54 -10.66 -7.48
C GLN A 353 -23.89 -11.35 -7.74
N ARG A 354 -24.47 -12.01 -6.73
CA ARG A 354 -25.60 -12.93 -6.90
C ARG A 354 -26.90 -12.46 -6.24
N SER A 355 -26.85 -11.48 -5.32
CA SER A 355 -28.01 -11.05 -4.57
C SER A 355 -28.88 -10.10 -5.38
N ASP A 356 -30.17 -10.35 -5.42
CA ASP A 356 -31.19 -9.44 -5.96
C ASP A 356 -31.63 -8.37 -4.94
N ARG A 357 -31.17 -8.46 -3.69
CA ARG A 357 -31.45 -7.49 -2.63
C ARG A 357 -30.46 -6.30 -2.70
N PRO A 358 -30.89 -5.12 -2.24
CA PRO A 358 -29.94 -4.02 -2.03
C PRO A 358 -28.84 -4.40 -1.06
N ILE A 359 -27.60 -4.04 -1.39
CA ILE A 359 -26.43 -4.29 -0.53
C ILE A 359 -25.70 -2.99 -0.27
N LEU A 360 -25.31 -2.78 0.98
CA LEU A 360 -24.45 -1.68 1.40
C LEU A 360 -23.19 -2.24 2.09
N VAL A 361 -22.06 -2.03 1.46
CA VAL A 361 -20.75 -2.45 2.00
C VAL A 361 -20.20 -1.33 2.87
N VAL A 362 -19.77 -1.66 4.09
CA VAL A 362 -19.06 -0.74 4.99
C VAL A 362 -17.61 -1.20 5.09
N GLY A 363 -16.67 -0.34 4.71
CA GLY A 363 -15.26 -0.71 4.67
C GLY A 363 -14.32 0.39 5.13
N THR A 364 -13.03 0.06 5.13
CA THR A 364 -11.93 0.98 5.40
C THR A 364 -10.97 0.99 4.21
N SER A 365 -9.74 1.47 4.38
CA SER A 365 -8.69 1.39 3.36
C SER A 365 -8.49 -0.04 2.77
N ALA A 366 -9.00 -1.07 3.42
CA ALA A 366 -9.03 -2.42 2.86
C ALA A 366 -9.83 -2.53 1.54
N VAL A 367 -10.79 -1.63 1.31
CA VAL A 367 -11.52 -1.53 0.04
C VAL A 367 -10.88 -0.55 -0.95
N ASP A 368 -9.92 0.27 -0.52
CA ASP A 368 -9.22 1.21 -1.41
C ASP A 368 -8.33 0.49 -2.43
N VAL A 369 -7.95 -0.76 -2.14
CA VAL A 369 -7.06 -1.58 -2.97
C VAL A 369 -7.63 -2.99 -3.16
N GLY A 370 -7.68 -3.47 -4.39
CA GLY A 370 -7.94 -4.89 -4.69
C GLY A 370 -9.40 -5.32 -4.75
N VAL A 371 -10.38 -4.43 -4.66
CA VAL A 371 -11.78 -4.84 -4.80
C VAL A 371 -12.50 -3.98 -5.82
N ASP A 372 -13.02 -4.61 -6.87
CA ASP A 372 -13.86 -3.95 -7.87
C ASP A 372 -15.32 -4.25 -7.57
N PHE A 373 -16.02 -3.23 -7.06
CA PHE A 373 -17.44 -3.29 -6.77
C PHE A 373 -18.25 -2.54 -7.84
N LYS A 374 -19.25 -3.18 -8.38
CA LYS A 374 -20.28 -2.49 -9.18
C LYS A 374 -21.21 -1.76 -8.23
N ILE A 375 -21.00 -0.45 -8.04
CA ILE A 375 -21.77 0.41 -7.13
C ILE A 375 -22.30 1.65 -7.83
N HIS A 376 -23.39 2.21 -7.30
CA HIS A 376 -24.00 3.48 -7.74
C HIS A 376 -24.10 4.52 -6.60
N LEU A 377 -23.88 4.10 -5.35
CA LEU A 377 -23.82 4.96 -4.18
C LEU A 377 -22.46 4.81 -3.50
N LEU A 378 -21.79 5.93 -3.25
CA LEU A 378 -20.52 5.99 -2.52
C LEU A 378 -20.58 7.06 -1.43
N ILE A 379 -20.29 6.66 -0.19
CA ILE A 379 -20.15 7.56 0.95
C ILE A 379 -18.74 7.38 1.50
N PHE A 380 -17.95 8.44 1.64
CA PHE A 380 -16.57 8.26 2.11
C PHE A 380 -16.04 9.47 2.88
N GLU A 381 -15.21 9.19 3.86
CA GLU A 381 -14.54 10.21 4.65
C GLU A 381 -13.33 10.77 3.91
N GLY A 382 -13.18 12.09 3.95
CA GLY A 382 -11.99 12.78 3.46
C GLY A 382 -10.80 12.61 4.42
N SER A 383 -9.59 12.51 3.84
CA SER A 383 -8.33 12.51 4.59
C SER A 383 -7.28 13.39 3.92
N ASP A 384 -6.76 12.97 2.79
CA ASP A 384 -5.82 13.66 1.92
C ASP A 384 -6.30 13.58 0.47
N SER A 385 -5.76 14.43 -0.40
CA SER A 385 -6.23 14.53 -1.79
C SER A 385 -6.09 13.22 -2.55
N ALA A 386 -4.98 12.50 -2.40
CA ALA A 386 -4.72 11.26 -3.13
C ALA A 386 -5.73 10.17 -2.75
N THR A 387 -5.98 10.00 -1.44
CA THR A 387 -6.98 9.05 -0.91
C THR A 387 -8.40 9.41 -1.38
N VAL A 388 -8.77 10.68 -1.33
CA VAL A 388 -10.08 11.16 -1.79
C VAL A 388 -10.29 10.87 -3.28
N ILE A 389 -9.32 11.19 -4.13
CA ILE A 389 -9.37 10.94 -5.57
C ILE A 389 -9.47 9.44 -5.86
N GLN A 390 -8.72 8.62 -5.15
CA GLN A 390 -8.72 7.17 -5.30
C GLN A 390 -10.08 6.55 -4.90
N ARG A 391 -10.64 6.94 -3.75
CA ARG A 391 -11.97 6.51 -3.28
C ARG A 391 -13.07 6.94 -4.23
N PHE A 392 -13.08 8.21 -4.63
CA PHE A 392 -14.02 8.72 -5.61
C PHE A 392 -13.94 7.96 -6.94
N GLY A 393 -12.74 7.58 -7.37
CA GLY A 393 -12.52 6.75 -8.55
C GLY A 393 -13.12 5.33 -8.48
N ARG A 394 -13.70 4.91 -7.37
CA ARG A 394 -14.43 3.63 -7.25
C ARG A 394 -15.83 3.69 -7.84
N LEU A 395 -16.44 4.87 -7.85
CA LEU A 395 -17.78 5.08 -8.34
C LEU A 395 -17.80 5.33 -9.87
N GLY A 396 -18.85 4.84 -10.52
CA GLY A 396 -19.09 5.11 -11.94
C GLY A 396 -18.24 4.28 -12.93
N ARG A 397 -17.47 3.30 -12.46
CA ARG A 397 -16.68 2.41 -13.35
C ARG A 397 -17.55 1.49 -14.20
N HIS A 398 -18.66 1.09 -13.66
CA HIS A 398 -19.60 0.16 -14.31
C HIS A 398 -20.88 0.89 -14.68
N SER A 399 -21.43 0.55 -15.83
CA SER A 399 -22.76 0.98 -16.25
C SER A 399 -23.87 0.10 -15.67
N GLY A 400 -25.13 0.51 -15.84
CA GLY A 400 -26.31 -0.29 -15.54
C GLY A 400 -27.08 0.14 -14.29
N PHE A 401 -26.81 1.35 -13.79
CA PHE A 401 -27.66 2.04 -12.83
C PHE A 401 -28.18 3.33 -13.45
N SER A 402 -29.33 3.78 -12.98
CA SER A 402 -30.00 4.98 -13.49
C SER A 402 -29.29 6.27 -13.03
N GLN A 403 -28.66 6.23 -11.86
CA GLN A 403 -27.93 7.37 -11.28
C GLN A 403 -26.71 6.90 -10.48
N TYR A 404 -25.74 7.80 -10.34
CA TYR A 404 -24.52 7.58 -9.54
C TYR A 404 -24.35 8.75 -8.59
N LYS A 405 -24.34 8.48 -7.28
CA LYS A 405 -24.25 9.52 -6.24
C LYS A 405 -23.11 9.27 -5.28
N ALA A 406 -22.37 10.33 -4.96
CA ALA A 406 -21.30 10.30 -3.99
C ALA A 406 -21.50 11.34 -2.88
N PHE A 407 -21.12 10.99 -1.65
CA PHE A 407 -21.03 11.90 -0.51
C PHE A 407 -19.60 11.87 0.02
N LEU A 408 -18.90 13.00 -0.05
CA LEU A 408 -17.61 13.20 0.59
C LEU A 408 -17.85 13.87 1.94
N LEU A 409 -17.55 13.13 3.02
CA LEU A 409 -17.66 13.62 4.39
C LEU A 409 -16.35 14.31 4.79
N ILE A 410 -16.44 15.60 5.09
CA ILE A 410 -15.29 16.43 5.47
C ILE A 410 -15.34 16.62 6.98
N PRO A 411 -14.31 16.14 7.72
CA PRO A 411 -14.28 16.25 9.18
C PRO A 411 -14.36 17.70 9.68
N GLY A 412 -15.08 17.94 10.77
CA GLY A 412 -15.25 19.27 11.37
C GLY A 412 -13.94 19.97 11.77
N ARG A 413 -12.90 19.18 12.05
CA ARG A 413 -11.54 19.68 12.36
C ARG A 413 -10.78 20.27 11.16
N THR A 414 -11.30 20.19 9.94
CA THR A 414 -10.67 20.69 8.71
C THR A 414 -11.59 21.70 7.97
N PRO A 415 -12.02 22.81 8.61
CA PRO A 415 -12.97 23.76 8.01
C PRO A 415 -12.46 24.39 6.73
N TRP A 416 -11.15 24.64 6.63
CA TRP A 416 -10.50 25.24 5.46
C TRP A 416 -10.66 24.42 4.19
N VAL A 417 -10.90 23.09 4.28
CA VAL A 417 -11.14 22.26 3.11
C VAL A 417 -12.40 22.70 2.38
N MET A 418 -13.49 22.96 3.12
CA MET A 418 -14.73 23.44 2.51
C MET A 418 -14.61 24.85 1.92
N GLU A 419 -13.84 25.72 2.55
CA GLU A 419 -13.58 27.07 2.07
C GLU A 419 -12.82 27.03 0.74
N ARG A 420 -11.71 26.30 0.70
CA ARG A 420 -10.89 26.13 -0.52
C ARG A 420 -11.67 25.44 -1.66
N LEU A 421 -12.51 24.44 -1.35
CA LEU A 421 -13.37 23.81 -2.36
C LEU A 421 -14.38 24.81 -2.96
N ARG A 422 -14.95 25.70 -2.12
CA ARG A 422 -15.84 26.75 -2.61
C ARG A 422 -15.11 27.79 -3.47
N GLU A 423 -13.88 28.15 -3.08
CA GLU A 423 -13.03 29.05 -3.86
C GLU A 423 -12.65 28.44 -5.22
N SER A 424 -12.26 27.15 -5.25
CA SER A 424 -11.81 26.48 -6.46
C SER A 424 -12.95 26.09 -7.43
N LEU A 425 -14.10 25.67 -6.89
CA LEU A 425 -15.23 25.20 -7.70
C LEU A 425 -16.29 26.31 -7.93
N GLY A 426 -16.31 27.36 -7.08
CA GLY A 426 -17.26 28.46 -7.17
C GLY A 426 -18.73 27.98 -7.15
N ASP A 427 -19.56 28.59 -8.00
CA ASP A 427 -20.97 28.24 -8.22
C ASP A 427 -21.15 27.23 -9.35
N ALA A 428 -20.11 26.50 -9.74
CA ALA A 428 -20.20 25.52 -10.81
C ALA A 428 -21.14 24.39 -10.45
N THR A 429 -22.17 24.19 -11.28
CA THR A 429 -23.12 23.07 -11.15
C THR A 429 -22.58 21.79 -11.78
N SER A 430 -21.62 21.91 -12.72
CA SER A 430 -21.00 20.78 -13.42
C SER A 430 -19.53 21.06 -13.71
N VAL A 431 -18.67 20.08 -13.44
CA VAL A 431 -17.24 20.14 -13.71
C VAL A 431 -16.72 18.82 -14.29
N ASP A 432 -15.60 18.88 -14.96
CA ASP A 432 -14.90 17.69 -15.41
C ASP A 432 -14.05 17.07 -14.27
N ARG A 433 -13.56 15.84 -14.49
CA ARG A 433 -12.74 15.14 -13.50
C ARG A 433 -11.41 15.80 -13.23
N LYS A 434 -10.83 16.50 -14.21
CA LYS A 434 -9.56 17.20 -14.04
C LYS A 434 -9.75 18.39 -13.12
N CYS A 435 -10.76 19.21 -13.37
CA CYS A 435 -11.12 20.34 -12.51
C CYS A 435 -11.40 19.90 -11.07
N LEU A 436 -12.18 18.80 -10.88
CA LEU A 436 -12.39 18.22 -9.55
C LEU A 436 -11.06 17.78 -8.90
N THR A 437 -10.20 17.09 -9.65
CA THR A 437 -8.92 16.59 -9.13
C THR A 437 -8.02 17.73 -8.69
N ASP A 438 -7.95 18.80 -9.48
CA ASP A 438 -7.15 19.98 -9.17
C ASP A 438 -7.71 20.70 -7.93
N ALA A 439 -9.04 20.90 -7.86
CA ALA A 439 -9.71 21.47 -6.68
C ALA A 439 -9.49 20.65 -5.40
N LEU A 440 -9.53 19.32 -5.49
CA LEU A 440 -9.24 18.43 -4.34
C LEU A 440 -7.78 18.54 -3.89
N ARG A 441 -6.82 18.67 -4.81
CA ARG A 441 -5.40 18.86 -4.47
C ARG A 441 -5.16 20.19 -3.79
N ASP A 442 -5.83 21.23 -4.23
CA ASP A 442 -5.72 22.56 -3.63
C ASP A 442 -6.41 22.63 -2.26
N ALA A 443 -7.52 21.93 -2.08
CA ALA A 443 -8.29 21.95 -0.85
C ALA A 443 -7.69 21.15 0.29
N PHE A 444 -7.21 19.93 0.01
CA PHE A 444 -6.65 19.05 1.02
C PHE A 444 -5.14 19.28 1.16
N ASP A 445 -4.69 19.49 2.39
CA ASP A 445 -3.27 19.56 2.68
C ASP A 445 -2.62 18.18 2.43
N GLU A 446 -1.61 18.15 1.55
CA GLU A 446 -0.83 16.94 1.33
C GLU A 446 0.04 16.66 2.55
N PRO A 447 0.05 15.42 3.07
CA PRO A 447 1.02 15.01 4.07
C PRO A 447 2.44 15.21 3.51
N LYS A 448 3.36 15.70 4.34
CA LYS A 448 4.75 15.77 3.91
C LYS A 448 5.32 14.38 3.71
N ASN A 449 5.93 14.16 2.57
CA ASN A 449 6.68 12.96 2.30
C ASN A 449 7.97 12.96 3.13
N PHE A 450 8.41 11.78 3.54
CA PHE A 450 9.68 11.58 4.23
C PHE A 450 10.85 11.57 3.23
N GLN A 451 10.98 12.65 2.42
CA GLN A 451 12.03 12.74 1.38
C GLN A 451 13.43 12.65 1.95
N GLU A 452 13.62 13.18 3.17
CA GLU A 452 14.86 13.14 3.91
C GLU A 452 15.32 11.71 4.23
N TYR A 453 14.42 10.72 4.14
CA TYR A 453 14.76 9.30 4.25
C TYR A 453 15.74 8.87 3.15
N TYR A 454 15.50 9.33 1.91
CA TYR A 454 16.41 9.05 0.78
C TYR A 454 17.81 9.62 1.01
N ASP A 455 17.89 10.78 1.66
CA ASP A 455 19.15 11.48 1.86
C ASP A 455 20.00 10.87 2.98
N ARG A 456 19.47 9.91 3.74
CA ARG A 456 20.16 9.31 4.89
C ARG A 456 20.00 7.80 4.95
N TRP A 457 18.84 7.34 5.35
CA TRP A 457 18.59 5.93 5.64
C TRP A 457 18.58 5.04 4.38
N ALA A 458 18.14 5.56 3.25
CA ALA A 458 18.16 4.81 2.00
C ALA A 458 19.57 4.48 1.54
N ALA A 459 20.53 5.40 1.71
CA ALA A 459 21.93 5.13 1.40
C ALA A 459 22.52 4.07 2.34
N ILE A 460 22.17 4.10 3.64
CA ILE A 460 22.58 3.06 4.60
C ILE A 460 21.93 1.71 4.27
N GLN A 461 20.67 1.72 3.83
CA GLN A 461 19.97 0.53 3.35
C GLN A 461 20.65 -0.09 2.13
N ALA A 462 21.14 0.72 1.19
CA ALA A 462 21.93 0.25 0.04
C ALA A 462 23.21 -0.44 0.49
N GLU A 463 23.94 0.11 1.48
CA GLU A 463 25.10 -0.54 2.08
C GLU A 463 24.73 -1.85 2.78
N GLY A 464 23.56 -1.92 3.41
CA GLY A 464 23.03 -3.14 3.98
C GLY A 464 22.83 -4.24 2.95
N LEU A 465 22.33 -3.90 1.77
CA LEU A 465 22.21 -4.84 0.65
C LEU A 465 23.58 -5.34 0.21
N LEU A 466 24.55 -4.45 -0.02
CA LEU A 466 25.93 -4.83 -0.38
C LEU A 466 26.58 -5.75 0.66
N ALA A 467 26.28 -5.55 1.95
CA ALA A 467 26.75 -6.43 3.02
C ALA A 467 26.04 -7.80 3.00
N GLN A 468 24.74 -7.85 2.72
CA GLN A 468 23.99 -9.12 2.61
C GLN A 468 24.49 -9.98 1.44
N MET A 469 24.86 -9.37 0.32
CA MET A 469 25.38 -10.09 -0.85
C MET A 469 26.61 -10.96 -0.51
N VAL A 470 27.45 -10.51 0.39
CA VAL A 470 28.69 -11.22 0.77
C VAL A 470 28.59 -11.99 2.09
N LYS A 471 27.46 -11.91 2.76
CA LYS A 471 27.25 -12.55 4.05
C LYS A 471 27.35 -14.07 3.94
N GLY A 472 28.30 -14.64 4.69
CA GLY A 472 28.49 -16.09 4.80
C GLY A 472 29.29 -16.72 3.66
N TYR A 473 29.82 -15.93 2.69
CA TYR A 473 30.83 -16.42 1.76
C TYR A 473 32.19 -16.58 2.42
N LYS A 474 32.91 -17.63 2.06
CA LYS A 474 34.32 -17.78 2.41
C LYS A 474 35.16 -16.86 1.52
N LYS A 475 36.35 -16.50 1.98
CA LYS A 475 37.23 -15.53 1.29
C LYS A 475 37.48 -15.87 -0.17
N HIS A 476 37.68 -17.15 -0.50
CA HIS A 476 37.94 -17.63 -1.88
C HIS A 476 36.66 -17.67 -2.76
N GLU A 477 35.46 -17.61 -2.17
CA GLU A 477 34.18 -17.58 -2.88
C GLU A 477 33.75 -16.14 -3.23
N LEU A 478 34.36 -15.15 -2.59
CA LEU A 478 34.04 -13.74 -2.78
C LEU A 478 34.34 -13.25 -4.20
N ASP A 479 35.30 -13.85 -4.89
CA ASP A 479 35.70 -13.45 -6.25
C ASP A 479 34.56 -13.55 -7.25
N VAL A 480 33.60 -14.45 -7.02
CA VAL A 480 32.43 -14.65 -7.88
C VAL A 480 31.44 -13.47 -7.76
N ILE A 481 31.17 -13.02 -6.54
CA ILE A 481 30.16 -11.97 -6.27
C ILE A 481 30.73 -10.56 -6.36
N GLN A 482 32.03 -10.41 -6.16
CA GLN A 482 32.69 -9.10 -6.07
C GLN A 482 32.46 -8.20 -7.29
N PRO A 483 32.55 -8.71 -8.55
CA PRO A 483 32.29 -7.87 -9.73
C PRO A 483 30.87 -7.29 -9.78
N LEU A 484 29.86 -8.04 -9.34
CA LEU A 484 28.48 -7.55 -9.25
C LEU A 484 28.36 -6.50 -8.14
N ARG A 485 28.90 -6.80 -6.97
CA ARG A 485 28.91 -5.89 -5.82
C ARG A 485 29.59 -4.56 -6.14
N ASP A 486 30.71 -4.56 -6.87
CA ASP A 486 31.42 -3.35 -7.27
C ASP A 486 30.63 -2.50 -8.27
N ARG A 487 29.95 -3.15 -9.23
CA ARG A 487 29.01 -2.45 -10.14
C ARG A 487 27.87 -1.80 -9.37
N MET A 488 27.24 -2.52 -8.43
CA MET A 488 26.18 -1.99 -7.59
C MET A 488 26.67 -0.84 -6.70
N SER A 489 27.83 -1.00 -6.07
CA SER A 489 28.43 0.08 -5.25
C SER A 489 28.63 1.35 -6.08
N THR A 490 29.11 1.20 -7.32
CA THR A 490 29.26 2.33 -8.25
C THR A 490 27.91 2.95 -8.61
N GLY A 491 26.87 2.13 -8.84
CA GLY A 491 25.51 2.59 -9.08
C GLY A 491 24.96 3.37 -7.88
N PHE A 492 25.09 2.84 -6.68
CA PHE A 492 24.63 3.52 -5.46
C PHE A 492 25.39 4.83 -5.20
N GLN A 493 26.69 4.89 -5.49
CA GLN A 493 27.44 6.15 -5.44
C GLN A 493 26.87 7.22 -6.37
N LYS A 494 26.39 6.84 -7.57
CA LYS A 494 25.72 7.77 -8.50
C LYS A 494 24.37 8.23 -7.96
N ILE A 495 23.55 7.30 -7.44
CA ILE A 495 22.22 7.59 -6.89
C ILE A 495 22.30 8.57 -5.70
N TYR A 496 23.28 8.39 -4.82
CA TYR A 496 23.41 9.15 -3.59
C TYR A 496 24.47 10.26 -3.63
N LYS A 497 25.12 10.48 -4.79
CA LYS A 497 26.22 11.46 -4.97
C LYS A 497 25.80 12.91 -4.74
N ASN A 498 24.61 13.27 -5.19
CA ASN A 498 24.12 14.65 -5.17
C ASN A 498 23.48 15.03 -3.83
N ASN A 499 23.43 14.11 -2.88
CA ASN A 499 22.85 14.35 -1.58
C ASN A 499 23.80 15.18 -0.71
N ARG A 500 23.22 15.91 0.24
CA ARG A 500 23.94 16.72 1.25
C ARG A 500 24.99 15.92 2.01
N TYR A 501 24.82 14.61 2.03
CA TYR A 501 25.72 13.63 2.63
C TYR A 501 26.33 12.77 1.52
N LYS A 502 27.65 12.67 1.51
CA LYS A 502 28.36 11.81 0.56
C LYS A 502 28.17 10.34 0.93
N PHE A 503 28.08 9.45 -0.04
CA PHE A 503 27.88 8.00 0.15
C PHE A 503 28.92 7.33 1.09
N ASN A 504 30.17 7.74 1.03
CA ASN A 504 31.22 7.18 1.88
C ASN A 504 30.96 7.28 3.41
N PRO A 505 30.40 8.36 3.96
CA PRO A 505 29.99 8.39 5.37
C PRO A 505 28.96 7.33 5.72
N TYR A 506 28.04 6.99 4.81
CA TYR A 506 27.05 5.94 5.05
C TYR A 506 27.66 4.55 5.11
N LEU A 507 28.65 4.27 4.26
CA LEU A 507 29.44 3.04 4.34
C LEU A 507 30.17 2.91 5.69
N SER A 508 30.76 3.99 6.17
CA SER A 508 31.37 4.04 7.50
C SER A 508 30.35 3.80 8.61
N THR A 509 29.18 4.44 8.52
CA THR A 509 28.07 4.25 9.46
C THR A 509 27.58 2.81 9.45
N TRP A 510 27.36 2.20 8.28
CA TRP A 510 26.98 0.80 8.18
C TRP A 510 28.02 -0.12 8.81
N LYS A 511 29.31 0.07 8.52
CA LYS A 511 30.39 -0.71 9.11
C LYS A 511 30.43 -0.58 10.64
N SER A 512 30.17 0.59 11.17
CA SER A 512 30.05 0.82 12.60
C SER A 512 28.87 0.05 13.19
N LEU A 513 27.69 0.17 12.61
CA LEU A 513 26.49 -0.56 13.05
C LEU A 513 26.66 -2.08 12.95
N ALA A 514 27.31 -2.57 11.89
CA ALA A 514 27.49 -3.99 11.67
C ALA A 514 28.57 -4.62 12.59
N LYS A 515 29.53 -3.82 13.05
CA LYS A 515 30.57 -4.29 13.97
C LYS A 515 30.13 -4.32 15.42
N THR A 516 29.13 -3.50 15.78
CA THR A 516 28.59 -3.51 17.12
C THR A 516 27.67 -4.71 17.27
N ASP A 517 28.08 -5.70 18.05
CA ASP A 517 27.21 -6.76 18.57
C ASP A 517 26.11 -6.20 19.51
N GLU A 518 26.02 -4.89 19.57
CA GLU A 518 25.13 -4.14 20.41
C GLU A 518 23.68 -4.30 19.94
N PRO A 519 22.74 -4.46 20.87
CA PRO A 519 21.31 -4.65 20.56
C PRO A 519 20.72 -3.53 19.71
N LEU A 520 21.13 -2.28 19.92
CA LEU A 520 20.66 -1.12 19.15
C LEU A 520 21.06 -1.21 17.66
N GLY A 521 22.32 -1.56 17.38
CA GLY A 521 22.79 -1.74 15.99
C GLY A 521 22.05 -2.84 15.27
N LYS A 522 21.78 -3.97 15.94
CA LYS A 522 20.99 -5.08 15.40
C LYS A 522 19.54 -4.67 15.13
N ALA A 523 18.92 -3.89 16.02
CA ALA A 523 17.57 -3.39 15.86
C ALA A 523 17.45 -2.45 14.64
N ILE A 524 18.40 -1.50 14.51
CA ILE A 524 18.44 -0.59 13.35
C ILE A 524 18.62 -1.36 12.05
N GLN A 525 19.58 -2.31 11.98
CA GLN A 525 19.80 -3.14 10.79
C GLN A 525 18.55 -3.95 10.42
N SER A 526 17.87 -4.54 11.41
CA SER A 526 16.64 -5.29 11.20
C SER A 526 15.57 -4.42 10.54
N GLU A 527 15.35 -3.21 11.05
CA GLU A 527 14.33 -2.29 10.51
C GLU A 527 14.71 -1.71 9.14
N LEU A 528 15.99 -1.41 8.90
CA LEU A 528 16.48 -0.93 7.60
C LEU A 528 16.30 -1.94 6.47
N LEU A 529 16.48 -3.23 6.78
CA LEU A 529 16.39 -4.31 5.79
C LEU A 529 14.98 -4.92 5.70
N ARG A 530 14.01 -4.32 6.34
CA ARG A 530 12.61 -4.73 6.31
C ARG A 530 11.86 -3.98 5.21
N PHE A 531 11.12 -4.68 4.37
CA PHE A 531 10.33 -4.04 3.31
C PHE A 531 9.04 -3.43 3.86
N ARG A 532 8.26 -4.19 4.62
CA ARG A 532 7.08 -3.67 5.30
C ARG A 532 7.38 -3.29 6.74
N GLY A 533 7.01 -2.06 7.10
CA GLY A 533 6.70 -1.74 8.46
C GLY A 533 5.41 -2.46 8.85
N GLY A 534 5.51 -3.69 9.30
CA GLY A 534 4.40 -4.26 10.05
C GLY A 534 4.33 -3.55 11.39
N SER A 535 3.13 -3.40 11.96
CA SER A 535 3.01 -2.94 13.33
C SER A 535 3.90 -3.81 14.22
N ALA A 536 4.83 -3.18 14.92
CA ALA A 536 5.63 -3.86 15.94
C ALA A 536 4.79 -4.28 17.14
N MET A 537 3.56 -3.78 17.22
CA MET A 537 2.61 -3.94 18.31
C MET A 537 1.41 -4.78 17.84
N GLN A 538 1.67 -5.89 17.13
CA GLN A 538 0.61 -6.74 16.62
C GLN A 538 -0.01 -7.60 17.73
N ALA A 539 -1.32 -7.53 17.85
CA ALA A 539 -2.11 -8.40 18.73
C ALA A 539 -2.91 -9.41 17.90
N ALA A 540 -3.07 -10.62 18.42
CA ALA A 540 -4.09 -11.55 17.96
C ALA A 540 -5.40 -11.25 18.69
N VAL A 541 -6.48 -11.07 17.97
CA VAL A 541 -7.75 -10.56 18.50
C VAL A 541 -8.87 -11.56 18.25
N TRP A 542 -9.55 -11.97 19.33
CA TRP A 542 -10.79 -12.71 19.30
C TRP A 542 -11.96 -11.76 19.56
N ASP A 543 -12.78 -11.50 18.56
CA ASP A 543 -13.89 -10.54 18.58
C ASP A 543 -15.19 -11.24 18.14
N GLY A 544 -15.95 -11.72 19.11
CA GLY A 544 -17.16 -12.53 18.88
C GLY A 544 -16.83 -13.83 18.14
N ASP A 545 -17.29 -13.97 16.91
CA ASP A 545 -16.99 -15.13 16.05
C ASP A 545 -15.78 -14.94 15.14
N ARG A 546 -15.07 -13.81 15.24
CA ARG A 546 -13.97 -13.42 14.36
C ARG A 546 -12.64 -13.53 15.06
N PHE A 547 -11.63 -13.97 14.31
CA PHE A 547 -10.23 -14.04 14.73
C PHE A 547 -9.37 -13.35 13.69
N TYR A 548 -8.59 -12.36 14.11
CA TYR A 548 -7.73 -11.57 13.22
C TYR A 548 -6.51 -11.03 13.96
N THR A 549 -5.53 -10.54 13.21
CA THR A 549 -4.40 -9.79 13.77
C THR A 549 -4.62 -8.30 13.54
N TYR A 550 -4.33 -7.49 14.56
CA TYR A 550 -4.48 -6.05 14.47
C TYR A 550 -3.44 -5.31 15.32
N ASP A 551 -3.22 -4.03 15.02
CA ASP A 551 -2.32 -3.19 15.80
C ASP A 551 -2.90 -2.94 17.19
N LEU A 552 -2.11 -3.24 18.24
CA LEU A 552 -2.49 -3.11 19.65
C LEU A 552 -2.90 -1.66 19.98
N PHE A 553 -2.12 -0.69 19.53
CA PHE A 553 -2.39 0.73 19.81
C PHE A 553 -3.57 1.29 19.03
N ARG A 554 -4.03 0.57 18.01
CA ARG A 554 -5.23 0.96 17.25
C ARG A 554 -6.49 0.28 17.75
N ILE A 555 -6.38 -0.84 18.47
CA ILE A 555 -7.56 -1.54 18.98
C ILE A 555 -7.89 -1.13 20.43
N LEU A 556 -6.91 -1.03 21.30
CA LEU A 556 -7.12 -0.69 22.70
C LEU A 556 -7.91 0.60 22.94
N PRO A 557 -7.72 1.71 22.18
CA PRO A 557 -8.52 2.91 22.37
C PRO A 557 -10.02 2.74 22.17
N HIS A 558 -10.44 1.65 21.56
CA HIS A 558 -11.82 1.46 21.12
C HIS A 558 -12.50 0.23 21.73
N THR A 559 -11.80 -0.52 22.59
CA THR A 559 -12.29 -1.80 23.11
C THR A 559 -12.01 -1.99 24.58
N LEU A 560 -12.92 -2.70 25.27
CA LEU A 560 -12.60 -3.40 26.51
C LEU A 560 -12.16 -4.81 26.13
N VAL A 561 -11.00 -5.23 26.62
CA VAL A 561 -10.38 -6.50 26.25
C VAL A 561 -9.92 -7.28 27.49
N ASP A 562 -9.89 -8.61 27.37
CA ASP A 562 -9.16 -9.49 28.29
C ASP A 562 -7.90 -10.00 27.56
N VAL A 563 -6.79 -10.09 28.28
CA VAL A 563 -5.63 -10.86 27.86
C VAL A 563 -5.91 -12.33 28.10
N ILE A 564 -5.74 -13.13 27.07
CA ILE A 564 -5.97 -14.57 27.13
C ILE A 564 -4.71 -15.35 26.77
N ASP A 565 -4.69 -16.61 27.19
CA ASP A 565 -3.61 -17.51 26.84
C ASP A 565 -3.61 -17.83 25.33
N ARG A 566 -2.41 -18.01 24.78
CA ARG A 566 -2.19 -18.35 23.37
C ARG A 566 -2.94 -19.61 22.96
N ASP A 567 -2.85 -20.67 23.79
CA ASP A 567 -3.41 -21.97 23.45
C ASP A 567 -4.94 -21.93 23.47
N LEU A 568 -5.53 -21.18 24.40
CA LEU A 568 -6.97 -20.91 24.42
C LEU A 568 -7.43 -20.18 23.17
N PHE A 569 -6.67 -19.15 22.75
CA PHE A 569 -6.97 -18.41 21.52
C PHE A 569 -6.93 -19.33 20.29
N LEU A 570 -5.85 -20.11 20.13
CA LEU A 570 -5.67 -20.99 18.98
C LEU A 570 -6.72 -22.11 18.92
N GLN A 571 -7.08 -22.70 20.05
CA GLN A 571 -8.16 -23.69 20.12
C GLN A 571 -9.51 -23.11 19.66
N ALA A 572 -9.86 -21.91 20.16
CA ALA A 572 -11.07 -21.23 19.75
C ALA A 572 -11.07 -20.86 18.28
N ALA A 573 -9.93 -20.41 17.75
CA ALA A 573 -9.77 -20.09 16.32
C ALA A 573 -9.90 -21.35 15.44
N GLN A 574 -9.30 -22.47 15.83
CA GLN A 574 -9.40 -23.74 15.10
C GLN A 574 -10.85 -24.26 15.05
N GLN A 575 -11.62 -24.14 16.14
CA GLN A 575 -13.04 -24.49 16.15
C GLN A 575 -13.87 -23.69 15.15
N LYS A 576 -13.41 -22.49 14.78
CA LYS A 576 -14.02 -21.62 13.76
C LYS A 576 -13.42 -21.81 12.36
N GLY A 577 -12.51 -22.79 12.21
CA GLY A 577 -11.92 -23.16 10.91
C GLY A 577 -10.71 -22.32 10.46
N TYR A 578 -10.06 -21.62 11.39
CA TYR A 578 -8.77 -20.99 11.16
C TYR A 578 -7.66 -22.04 11.29
N ASP A 579 -6.65 -21.97 10.42
CA ASP A 579 -5.49 -22.84 10.49
C ASP A 579 -4.40 -22.24 11.42
N GLU A 580 -3.44 -23.07 11.81
CA GLU A 580 -2.33 -22.67 12.67
C GLU A 580 -1.42 -21.58 12.05
N PHE A 581 -1.44 -21.43 10.71
CA PHE A 581 -0.63 -20.46 9.97
C PHE A 581 -1.28 -19.08 9.93
N SER A 582 -2.56 -18.97 10.29
CA SER A 582 -3.31 -17.70 10.30
C SER A 582 -2.75 -16.69 11.32
N PHE A 583 -2.06 -17.19 12.36
CA PHE A 583 -1.54 -16.37 13.46
C PHE A 583 -0.04 -16.65 13.70
N PRO A 584 0.88 -16.12 12.85
CA PRO A 584 2.30 -16.39 12.95
C PRO A 584 2.92 -15.79 14.22
N ASP A 585 3.38 -16.68 15.10
CA ASP A 585 3.83 -16.41 16.46
C ASP A 585 4.92 -15.33 16.63
N PRO A 586 5.99 -15.23 15.81
CA PRO A 586 7.07 -14.30 16.13
C PRO A 586 6.69 -12.82 16.09
N HIS A 587 5.53 -12.48 15.56
CA HIS A 587 5.09 -11.09 15.41
C HIS A 587 3.96 -10.69 16.36
N ILE A 588 3.30 -11.65 17.00
CA ILE A 588 2.19 -11.38 17.92
C ILE A 588 2.74 -11.05 19.31
N GLN A 589 2.33 -9.91 19.84
CA GLN A 589 2.76 -9.41 21.15
C GLN A 589 1.87 -9.93 22.27
N VAL A 590 0.56 -10.03 22.01
CA VAL A 590 -0.46 -10.38 22.99
C VAL A 590 -1.67 -11.00 22.29
N TYR A 591 -2.39 -11.87 23.00
CA TYR A 591 -3.65 -12.46 22.59
C TYR A 591 -4.78 -11.82 23.38
N LEU A 592 -5.74 -11.22 22.68
CA LEU A 592 -6.82 -10.43 23.26
C LEU A 592 -8.17 -11.02 22.92
N LYS A 593 -9.09 -11.01 23.89
CA LYS A 593 -10.52 -11.25 23.66
C LYS A 593 -11.27 -9.94 23.87
N VAL A 594 -11.97 -9.48 22.84
CA VAL A 594 -12.81 -8.27 22.93
C VAL A 594 -14.08 -8.61 23.70
N GLN A 595 -14.32 -7.86 24.77
CA GLN A 595 -15.54 -7.93 25.56
C GLN A 595 -16.59 -6.96 25.02
N GLU A 596 -16.14 -5.74 24.72
CA GLU A 596 -17.03 -4.68 24.25
C GLU A 596 -16.28 -3.66 23.38
N TRP A 597 -16.97 -3.09 22.38
CA TRP A 597 -16.55 -1.94 21.61
C TRP A 597 -17.08 -0.66 22.24
N VAL A 598 -16.22 0.13 22.89
CA VAL A 598 -16.62 1.34 23.62
C VAL A 598 -17.04 2.47 22.66
N LYS A 599 -17.96 3.32 23.09
CA LYS A 599 -18.46 4.44 22.29
C LYS A 599 -17.40 5.54 22.15
N GLU A 600 -16.80 5.92 23.26
CA GLU A 600 -15.78 6.94 23.32
C GLU A 600 -14.39 6.35 23.14
N ARG A 601 -13.55 7.07 22.41
CA ARG A 601 -12.14 6.67 22.27
C ARG A 601 -11.36 7.03 23.53
N SER A 602 -10.69 6.05 24.14
CA SER A 602 -9.68 6.31 25.17
C SER A 602 -8.33 6.71 24.55
N GLU A 603 -7.55 7.50 25.23
CA GLU A 603 -6.17 7.75 24.87
C GLU A 603 -5.26 6.66 25.42
N ILE A 604 -4.23 6.32 24.64
CA ILE A 604 -3.18 5.40 25.09
C ILE A 604 -1.95 6.24 25.44
N ASP A 605 -1.63 6.25 26.73
CA ASP A 605 -0.39 6.79 27.24
C ASP A 605 0.59 5.66 27.53
N LEU A 606 1.84 5.89 27.22
CA LEU A 606 2.93 4.97 27.43
C LEU A 606 3.83 5.47 28.55
N SER A 607 4.40 4.56 29.32
CA SER A 607 5.48 4.85 30.24
C SER A 607 6.62 3.85 30.09
N CYS A 608 7.82 4.23 30.45
CA CYS A 608 8.97 3.35 30.41
C CYS A 608 9.91 3.61 31.58
N GLY A 609 10.72 2.61 31.92
CA GLY A 609 11.77 2.72 32.93
C GLY A 609 13.03 3.43 32.45
N TYR A 610 12.98 4.09 31.31
CA TYR A 610 14.08 4.84 30.72
C TYR A 610 14.22 6.19 31.40
N ASP A 611 15.45 6.57 31.77
CA ASP A 611 15.80 7.91 32.24
C ASP A 611 16.64 8.58 31.15
N SER A 612 16.14 9.71 30.63
CA SER A 612 16.80 10.45 29.56
C SER A 612 18.19 10.97 29.91
N SER A 613 18.51 11.03 31.21
CA SER A 613 19.77 11.59 31.72
C SER A 613 20.91 10.57 31.86
N ALA A 614 20.63 9.28 32.01
CA ALA A 614 21.64 8.34 32.50
C ALA A 614 22.13 7.25 31.56
N ASP A 615 21.27 6.53 30.79
CA ASP A 615 21.65 5.20 30.30
C ASP A 615 21.28 4.88 28.82
N ALA A 616 20.93 5.85 28.01
CA ALA A 616 20.51 5.55 26.64
C ALA A 616 21.70 5.35 25.71
N MET A 617 21.88 4.15 25.20
CA MET A 617 22.70 3.89 24.02
C MET A 617 22.03 4.59 22.82
N LYS A 618 22.58 5.73 22.40
CA LYS A 618 22.05 6.54 21.30
C LYS A 618 22.85 6.28 20.02
N CYS A 619 22.12 6.00 18.96
CA CYS A 619 22.64 6.03 17.61
C CYS A 619 21.69 6.85 16.75
N PHE A 620 22.14 7.97 16.19
CA PHE A 620 21.31 8.91 15.43
C PHE A 620 20.08 9.43 16.18
N ASP A 621 20.20 9.69 17.47
CA ASP A 621 19.07 10.03 18.37
C ASP A 621 18.01 8.92 18.52
N LEU A 622 18.29 7.72 18.03
CA LEU A 622 17.49 6.53 18.26
C LEU A 622 17.88 5.87 19.59
N VAL A 623 16.92 5.30 20.25
CA VAL A 623 17.13 4.55 21.49
C VAL A 623 16.47 3.16 21.39
N LEU A 624 16.98 2.21 22.15
CA LEU A 624 16.36 0.92 22.35
C LEU A 624 15.67 0.92 23.71
N LEU A 625 14.34 1.01 23.73
CA LEU A 625 13.54 0.99 24.94
C LEU A 625 13.15 -0.43 25.31
N ASP A 626 13.25 -0.74 26.59
CA ASP A 626 12.65 -1.90 27.24
C ASP A 626 11.69 -1.46 28.37
N ARG A 627 11.03 -2.41 28.99
CA ARG A 627 10.05 -2.15 30.07
C ARG A 627 9.00 -1.11 29.70
N LEU A 628 8.50 -1.20 28.46
CA LEU A 628 7.40 -0.36 28.00
C LEU A 628 6.10 -0.80 28.68
N LEU A 629 5.41 0.12 29.32
CA LEU A 629 4.13 -0.08 29.99
C LEU A 629 3.06 0.75 29.30
N LEU A 630 1.86 0.18 29.20
CA LEU A 630 0.67 0.85 28.73
C LEU A 630 -0.10 1.41 29.92
N ASN A 631 -0.63 2.61 29.85
CA ASN A 631 -1.58 3.10 30.84
C ASN A 631 -2.95 2.47 30.53
N HIS A 632 -3.26 1.36 31.22
CA HIS A 632 -4.50 0.62 31.00
C HIS A 632 -5.07 0.10 32.35
N PRO A 633 -6.41 0.05 32.53
CA PRO A 633 -7.02 -0.45 33.78
C PRO A 633 -6.67 -1.89 34.14
N GLN A 634 -6.40 -2.73 33.14
CA GLN A 634 -6.02 -4.14 33.37
C GLN A 634 -4.49 -4.29 33.44
N SER A 635 -4.00 -4.90 34.52
CA SER A 635 -2.56 -5.08 34.75
C SER A 635 -1.87 -5.93 33.68
N GLU A 636 -2.56 -6.93 33.17
CA GLU A 636 -2.03 -7.78 32.10
C GLU A 636 -1.82 -7.01 30.79
N VAL A 637 -2.75 -6.11 30.42
CA VAL A 637 -2.57 -5.21 29.28
C VAL A 637 -1.44 -4.23 29.55
N THR A 638 -1.40 -3.63 30.76
CA THR A 638 -0.35 -2.70 31.17
C THR A 638 1.04 -3.28 30.96
N SER A 639 1.26 -4.54 31.30
CA SER A 639 2.57 -5.18 31.26
C SER A 639 2.89 -5.99 30.01
N CYS A 640 1.96 -6.12 29.07
CA CYS A 640 2.13 -7.04 27.92
C CYS A 640 3.37 -6.74 27.03
N LEU A 641 3.84 -5.50 27.03
CA LEU A 641 5.03 -5.07 26.27
C LEU A 641 6.31 -4.98 27.12
N SER A 642 6.23 -5.19 28.43
CA SER A 642 7.32 -4.92 29.38
C SER A 642 8.57 -5.78 29.15
N ARG A 643 8.44 -6.96 28.56
CA ARG A 643 9.56 -7.88 28.29
C ARG A 643 10.21 -7.70 26.92
N ARG A 644 9.74 -6.76 26.12
CA ARG A 644 10.20 -6.57 24.74
C ARG A 644 11.03 -5.30 24.60
N LYS A 645 11.89 -5.30 23.59
CA LYS A 645 12.72 -4.14 23.22
C LYS A 645 12.24 -3.55 21.91
N PHE A 646 12.12 -2.23 21.85
CA PHE A 646 11.65 -1.50 20.70
C PHE A 646 12.67 -0.44 20.30
N LEU A 647 12.94 -0.33 18.99
CA LEU A 647 13.67 0.81 18.44
C LEU A 647 12.72 2.03 18.47
N VAL A 648 13.15 3.12 19.08
CA VAL A 648 12.30 4.30 19.29
C VAL A 648 13.05 5.58 18.93
N TYR A 649 12.34 6.52 18.34
CA TYR A 649 12.76 7.91 18.22
C TYR A 649 11.93 8.79 19.14
N LEU A 650 12.60 9.58 19.99
CA LEU A 650 11.99 10.41 21.02
C LEU A 650 12.08 11.89 20.68
N VAL A 651 10.95 12.58 20.63
CA VAL A 651 10.84 14.04 20.48
C VAL A 651 10.40 14.60 21.83
N PRO A 652 11.27 15.32 22.57
CA PRO A 652 10.88 15.90 23.87
C PRO A 652 9.72 16.88 23.71
N LEU A 653 8.73 16.78 24.59
CA LEU A 653 7.57 17.67 24.66
C LEU A 653 7.73 18.67 25.81
N GLY A 654 7.32 19.91 25.57
CA GLY A 654 7.17 20.93 26.58
C GLY A 654 5.90 20.72 27.44
N LYS A 655 5.80 21.38 28.58
CA LYS A 655 4.71 21.21 29.58
C LYS A 655 3.27 21.39 29.03
N ARG A 656 3.09 22.06 27.88
CA ARG A 656 1.78 22.29 27.25
C ARG A 656 1.66 21.67 25.87
N GLN A 657 2.57 20.76 25.53
CA GLN A 657 2.61 20.12 24.22
C GLN A 657 2.20 18.67 24.31
N SER A 658 1.59 18.20 23.24
CA SER A 658 1.21 16.80 23.02
C SER A 658 1.88 16.25 21.78
N GLN A 659 1.75 14.95 21.55
CA GLN A 659 2.18 14.30 20.29
C GLN A 659 1.52 14.94 19.05
N TRP A 660 0.34 15.53 19.19
CA TRP A 660 -0.40 16.17 18.10
C TRP A 660 0.26 17.44 17.58
N ASP A 661 0.98 18.16 18.44
CA ASP A 661 1.78 19.33 18.00
C ASP A 661 2.91 18.91 17.07
N VAL A 662 3.50 17.75 17.31
CA VAL A 662 4.52 17.17 16.41
C VAL A 662 3.88 16.74 15.08
N VAL A 663 2.73 16.05 15.13
CA VAL A 663 1.98 15.65 13.93
C VAL A 663 1.67 16.86 13.05
N GLN A 664 1.16 17.94 13.62
CA GLN A 664 0.81 19.15 12.90
C GLN A 664 2.04 19.88 12.34
N SER A 665 3.08 20.07 13.16
CA SER A 665 4.29 20.80 12.74
C SER A 665 5.05 20.10 11.62
N LEU A 666 5.05 18.77 11.61
CA LEU A 666 5.68 17.95 10.59
C LEU A 666 4.72 17.58 9.44
N ARG A 667 3.44 17.94 9.54
CA ARG A 667 2.37 17.52 8.60
C ARG A 667 2.40 16.01 8.33
N LEU A 668 2.45 15.23 9.41
CA LEU A 668 2.47 13.76 9.27
C LEU A 668 1.11 13.25 8.81
N ASN A 669 1.12 12.14 8.07
CA ASN A 669 -0.11 11.47 7.71
C ASN A 669 -0.87 11.04 8.98
N PRO A 670 -2.20 11.22 9.06
CA PRO A 670 -3.01 10.81 10.22
C PRO A 670 -2.87 9.33 10.60
N THR A 671 -2.43 8.48 9.68
CA THR A 671 -2.17 7.06 9.92
C THR A 671 -0.76 6.79 10.44
N PHE A 672 0.14 7.77 10.50
CA PHE A 672 1.49 7.61 11.02
C PHE A 672 1.45 7.37 12.54
N GLY A 673 2.20 6.36 13.00
CA GLY A 673 2.19 5.93 14.40
C GLY A 673 3.03 6.84 15.30
N ILE A 674 2.40 7.87 15.87
CA ILE A 674 3.00 8.71 16.92
C ILE A 674 2.20 8.56 18.21
N TYR A 675 2.91 8.40 19.33
CA TYR A 675 2.35 8.13 20.65
C TYR A 675 2.99 9.03 21.70
N GLN A 676 2.29 9.27 22.80
CA GLN A 676 2.86 9.94 23.97
C GLN A 676 3.53 8.93 24.88
N LEU A 677 4.73 9.25 25.33
CA LEU A 677 5.53 8.43 26.25
C LEU A 677 6.04 9.30 27.39
N THR A 678 5.94 8.81 28.62
CA THR A 678 6.53 9.43 29.80
C THR A 678 7.66 8.55 30.33
N ASP A 679 8.83 9.13 30.58
CA ASP A 679 9.98 8.42 31.14
C ASP A 679 9.92 8.35 32.67
N ALA A 680 10.89 7.63 33.26
CA ALA A 680 11.03 7.50 34.71
C ALA A 680 11.29 8.86 35.44
N GLY A 681 11.79 9.87 34.73
CA GLY A 681 12.00 11.22 35.20
C GLY A 681 10.79 12.15 35.06
N ASN A 682 9.62 11.63 34.63
CA ASN A 682 8.41 12.39 34.31
C ASN A 682 8.58 13.38 33.12
N GLN A 683 9.55 13.15 32.25
CA GLN A 683 9.65 13.88 30.98
C GLN A 683 8.73 13.23 29.96
N SER A 684 7.92 14.04 29.28
CA SER A 684 7.04 13.57 28.20
C SER A 684 7.71 13.71 26.84
N TYR A 685 7.42 12.75 25.97
CA TYR A 685 7.91 12.68 24.60
C TYR A 685 6.79 12.34 23.62
N ALA A 686 6.86 12.85 22.41
CA ALA A 686 6.22 12.21 21.27
C ALA A 686 7.18 11.14 20.71
N CYS A 687 6.71 9.94 20.48
CA CYS A 687 7.57 8.83 20.04
C CYS A 687 6.97 8.06 18.87
N ALA A 688 7.86 7.51 18.05
CA ALA A 688 7.54 6.53 17.01
C ALA A 688 8.41 5.28 17.20
N PHE A 689 7.89 4.13 16.78
CA PHE A 689 8.52 2.83 17.01
C PHE A 689 9.03 2.20 15.72
N ASN A 690 10.14 1.48 15.83
CA ASN A 690 10.73 0.63 14.80
C ASN A 690 10.92 1.38 13.47
N GLN A 691 10.30 0.97 12.37
CA GLN A 691 10.48 1.61 11.07
C GLN A 691 9.95 3.06 11.06
N ASP A 692 8.86 3.33 11.76
CA ASP A 692 8.35 4.70 11.92
C ASP A 692 9.34 5.58 12.70
N ALA A 693 10.14 5.00 13.60
CA ALA A 693 11.22 5.72 14.28
C ALA A 693 12.30 6.19 13.30
N LEU A 694 12.69 5.36 12.32
CA LEU A 694 13.64 5.74 11.27
C LEU A 694 13.08 6.83 10.35
N LEU A 695 11.80 6.73 9.99
CA LEU A 695 11.11 7.74 9.19
C LEU A 695 11.06 9.09 9.92
N LEU A 696 10.65 9.09 11.20
CA LEU A 696 10.58 10.30 12.01
C LEU A 696 11.98 10.92 12.23
N GLU A 697 12.99 10.10 12.49
CA GLU A 697 14.38 10.53 12.65
C GLU A 697 14.92 11.20 11.37
N SER A 698 14.53 10.74 10.20
CA SER A 698 14.95 11.36 8.94
C SER A 698 14.54 12.83 8.83
N MET A 699 13.51 13.26 9.55
CA MET A 699 13.02 14.64 9.61
C MET A 699 13.71 15.51 10.67
N VAL A 700 14.83 15.07 11.23
CA VAL A 700 15.56 15.74 12.34
C VAL A 700 15.88 17.22 12.07
N GLY A 701 16.13 17.60 10.83
CA GLY A 701 16.39 19.00 10.46
C GLY A 701 15.20 19.92 10.74
N ARG A 702 13.98 19.43 10.54
CA ARG A 702 12.71 20.14 10.84
C ARG A 702 12.42 20.11 12.34
N LEU A 703 12.74 19.02 13.01
CA LEU A 703 12.61 18.90 14.46
C LEU A 703 13.54 19.84 15.23
N LYS A 704 14.73 20.14 14.68
CA LYS A 704 15.65 21.15 15.27
C LYS A 704 15.04 22.56 15.25
N SER A 705 14.28 22.91 14.22
CA SER A 705 13.56 24.20 14.19
C SER A 705 12.40 24.23 15.19
N PHE A 706 11.71 23.13 15.37
CA PHE A 706 10.68 22.94 16.39
C PHE A 706 11.27 23.11 17.81
N ARG A 707 12.40 22.48 18.12
CA ARG A 707 13.12 22.64 19.41
C ARG A 707 13.61 24.07 19.66
N ARG A 708 14.07 24.81 18.63
CA ARG A 708 14.50 26.22 18.76
C ARG A 708 13.35 27.16 19.08
N ASN A 709 12.15 26.90 18.56
CA ASN A 709 10.97 27.67 18.89
C ASN A 709 10.50 27.47 20.34
N GLN A 710 10.75 26.26 20.90
CA GLN A 710 10.50 26.00 22.33
C GLN A 710 11.39 26.84 23.27
N THR A 711 12.67 26.97 22.94
CA THR A 711 13.61 27.79 23.76
C THR A 711 13.29 29.26 23.69
N LYS A 712 12.68 29.76 22.62
CA LYS A 712 12.23 31.17 22.52
C LYS A 712 10.94 31.49 23.28
N SER A 713 10.06 30.48 23.48
CA SER A 713 8.83 30.66 24.27
C SER A 713 9.05 30.64 25.80
N LEU A 714 10.26 30.31 26.25
CA LEU A 714 10.67 30.33 27.66
C LEU A 714 11.28 31.67 28.10
N ILE A 715 11.34 32.67 27.18
CA ILE A 715 11.94 33.99 27.44
C ILE A 715 10.87 35.11 27.38
N PHE A 716 9.60 34.80 27.63
CA PHE A 716 8.60 35.84 27.90
C PHE A 716 7.71 35.47 29.09
#